data_ee52969412bfc2c78dc325477a6ac079
#
_entry.id   ee52969412bfc2c78dc325477a6ac079
#
_cell.length_a   1.000
_cell.length_b   1.000
_cell.length_c   1.000
_cell.angle_alpha   90.00
_cell.angle_beta   90.00
_cell.angle_gamma   90.00
#
_symmetry.space_group_name_H-M   'P 1'
#
loop_
_entity.id
_entity.type
_entity.pdbx_description
1 polymer ?
#
loop_
_entity_poly.entity_id
_entity_poly.type
_entity_poly.pdbx_seq_one_letter_code
_entity_poly.pdbx_strand_id
1 'polypeptide(L)'
;MVDFLFDEEFVPKSRARTMRRNKQRASGQVRGEDKPFIGWDGEGWTEHVCETPEACENSNGSCKHHYYLFGASTGHYVSGRSLSTAECFEVMLDVKRDHPDALHVAFSFKYDIDMIFKDLPTGAMRYIMKNNRMHWKGFYIEVLPGKWLQVTKDKLTCRIYDLFSFFACSFVKALEKWNVGTASEIAHIKSGKDQRGSFTLDNLETDVVPYWRDELRLLVQLADSLRDILYSAGIRPARWHGPGAVADYLFREYKTKLSMPAYESIPVGVLDAGQYSYAGGRFEAFRIGLYDGPVYSADINSAYPYAMSGLPNLATGTWIHHNGMPEQTTISDVTLGMFHIRYEYAEGPSRDIAYGGMPAASHYRYPKSGTMHFRNRNPGVWIHAPEFRNLLRQLQLGMFSKFDVIEAWVYIDDGTKPFAWILDIYRQRQEWKAAGNPAELAAKLGINSLYGKLAQRIGGKQGVPTWHQLQWAGHITSTCRAMLYDTSWRHFPDLIAYETDGIYSTRPMDELPNGVGTALGQWEVEEYSGVLYLQSGVYWLRDMDGNWKKPKTRGVPQQHMEFDKAMEALVSKKSLKVTQNQFIRFGLADMRRNGNNIWRTWQTNEKEFSFGGDGFGSAGKRLHVAKACKECVQGYGYEETLHTLMLSPKGFPFVDGVHAESAAHYLPWRKLGSQPENSKTAQVLTRWGES
;
A
#
# COMPACT_ATOMS: atom_id res chain seq x y z
N MET A 1 36.94 -17.12 2.60
CA MET A 1 36.93 -16.29 3.81
C MET A 1 37.42 -14.92 3.37
N VAL A 2 36.57 -14.00 3.10
CA VAL A 2 36.93 -12.63 2.72
C VAL A 2 36.77 -11.81 4.00
N ASP A 3 37.88 -11.43 4.60
CA ASP A 3 37.95 -10.50 5.72
C ASP A 3 37.34 -9.17 5.27
N PHE A 4 36.14 -8.86 5.76
CA PHE A 4 35.56 -7.52 5.66
C PHE A 4 36.29 -6.64 6.69
N LEU A 5 37.25 -5.87 6.23
CA LEU A 5 37.75 -4.72 6.97
C LEU A 5 36.57 -3.76 7.21
N PHE A 6 36.02 -3.77 8.42
CA PHE A 6 35.14 -2.71 8.88
C PHE A 6 35.99 -1.46 9.03
N ASP A 7 35.60 -0.41 8.30
CA ASP A 7 36.15 0.92 8.51
C ASP A 7 36.00 1.26 10.01
N GLU A 8 37.03 1.67 10.70
CA GLU A 8 37.02 1.93 12.15
C GLU A 8 35.98 2.96 12.59
N GLU A 9 35.36 3.69 11.64
CA GLU A 9 34.30 4.66 11.85
C GLU A 9 32.89 4.05 12.00
N PHE A 10 32.73 2.73 11.79
CA PHE A 10 31.43 2.06 11.76
C PHE A 10 31.27 1.07 12.91
N VAL A 11 30.64 1.50 13.99
CA VAL A 11 30.42 0.67 15.20
C VAL A 11 28.94 0.41 15.45
N PRO A 12 28.46 -0.84 15.37
CA PRO A 12 27.08 -1.19 15.74
C PRO A 12 26.88 -1.20 17.25
N LYS A 13 25.87 -0.52 17.79
CA LYS A 13 25.55 -0.54 19.22
C LYS A 13 24.69 -1.74 19.64
N SER A 14 25.01 -2.35 20.78
CA SER A 14 24.24 -3.44 21.38
C SER A 14 22.92 -2.98 22.03
N ARG A 15 21.94 -3.91 22.11
CA ARG A 15 20.55 -3.72 22.52
C ARG A 15 20.30 -3.14 23.93
N ALA A 16 21.26 -3.22 24.84
CA ALA A 16 21.03 -2.96 26.28
C ALA A 16 20.71 -1.49 26.66
N ARG A 17 21.22 -0.50 25.88
CA ARG A 17 21.00 0.94 26.18
C ARG A 17 19.62 1.47 25.78
N THR A 18 18.91 0.81 24.88
CA THR A 18 17.61 1.26 24.36
C THR A 18 16.49 1.07 25.41
N MET A 19 16.59 0.10 26.29
CA MET A 19 15.57 -0.17 27.33
C MET A 19 15.48 0.88 28.42
N ARG A 20 16.60 1.49 28.85
CA ARG A 20 16.62 2.54 29.88
C ARG A 20 15.96 3.86 29.41
N ARG A 21 16.07 4.20 28.14
CA ARG A 21 15.57 5.45 27.55
C ARG A 21 14.06 5.52 27.44
N ASN A 22 13.38 4.36 27.32
CA ASN A 22 11.92 4.28 27.16
C ASN A 22 11.15 4.40 28.48
N LYS A 23 11.75 4.10 29.62
CA LYS A 23 11.12 4.29 30.93
C LYS A 23 11.02 5.78 31.34
N GLN A 24 11.97 6.61 30.92
CA GLN A 24 11.95 8.05 31.21
C GLN A 24 10.99 8.85 30.32
N ARG A 25 10.56 8.29 29.15
CA ARG A 25 9.60 8.94 28.25
C ARG A 25 8.13 8.71 28.62
N ALA A 26 7.85 7.81 29.55
CA ALA A 26 6.49 7.51 29.99
C ALA A 26 5.98 8.47 31.09
N SER A 27 6.87 9.25 31.70
CA SER A 27 6.51 10.23 32.75
C SER A 27 6.62 11.67 32.19
N GLY A 28 5.47 12.27 31.88
CA GLY A 28 5.31 13.70 32.02
C GLY A 28 5.82 14.61 30.91
N GLN A 29 5.79 14.24 29.61
CA GLN A 29 5.76 15.31 28.61
C GLN A 29 4.33 15.81 28.48
N VAL A 30 4.11 17.05 28.93
CA VAL A 30 2.96 17.86 28.54
C VAL A 30 2.79 17.72 27.05
N ARG A 31 1.62 17.26 26.59
CA ARG A 31 1.28 17.18 25.16
C ARG A 31 1.41 18.61 24.64
N GLY A 32 2.48 18.89 23.88
CA GLY A 32 2.79 20.24 23.43
C GLY A 32 1.72 20.69 22.44
N GLU A 33 0.74 21.40 22.96
CA GLU A 33 -0.11 22.29 22.22
C GLU A 33 0.82 23.38 21.68
N ASP A 34 0.77 23.67 20.39
CA ASP A 34 1.42 24.81 19.73
C ASP A 34 2.95 24.78 19.49
N LYS A 35 3.55 23.62 19.35
CA LYS A 35 4.94 23.59 18.86
C LYS A 35 5.00 24.08 17.41
N PRO A 36 5.83 25.10 17.10
CA PRO A 36 5.95 25.61 15.74
C PRO A 36 6.52 24.55 14.81
N PHE A 37 6.08 24.55 13.55
CA PHE A 37 6.72 23.76 12.52
C PHE A 37 7.92 24.49 11.93
N ILE A 38 8.95 23.72 11.62
CA ILE A 38 10.11 24.15 10.83
C ILE A 38 10.14 23.27 9.57
N GLY A 39 10.00 23.89 8.41
CA GLY A 39 10.10 23.25 7.11
C GLY A 39 11.55 22.96 6.73
N TRP A 40 11.79 21.85 6.05
CA TRP A 40 13.10 21.44 5.52
C TRP A 40 12.97 21.05 4.05
N ASP A 41 13.91 21.52 3.27
CA ASP A 41 14.03 21.16 1.86
C ASP A 41 15.48 21.36 1.40
N GLY A 42 15.82 20.77 0.27
CA GLY A 42 17.12 20.96 -0.35
C GLY A 42 17.07 20.87 -1.85
N GLU A 43 18.09 21.46 -2.50
CA GLU A 43 18.17 21.54 -3.93
C GLU A 43 19.40 20.83 -4.47
N GLY A 44 19.23 20.21 -5.64
CA GLY A 44 20.30 19.54 -6.37
C GLY A 44 20.38 19.99 -7.82
N TRP A 45 21.56 19.86 -8.38
CA TRP A 45 21.80 20.14 -9.80
C TRP A 45 22.58 19.00 -10.45
N THR A 46 22.43 18.86 -11.76
CA THR A 46 23.15 17.84 -12.53
C THR A 46 24.27 18.47 -13.34
N GLU A 47 25.49 18.04 -13.06
CA GLU A 47 26.65 18.38 -13.88
C GLU A 47 26.61 17.54 -15.16
N HIS A 48 26.20 18.16 -16.25
CA HIS A 48 26.11 17.51 -17.54
C HIS A 48 27.47 17.42 -18.21
N VAL A 49 27.87 16.20 -18.56
CA VAL A 49 29.09 15.90 -19.33
C VAL A 49 28.73 15.63 -20.80
N CYS A 50 27.44 15.57 -21.11
CA CYS A 50 26.88 15.26 -22.42
C CYS A 50 26.49 16.54 -23.15
N GLU A 51 26.61 16.54 -24.49
CA GLU A 51 26.33 17.70 -25.33
C GLU A 51 24.85 18.07 -25.38
N THR A 52 23.94 17.16 -25.09
CA THR A 52 22.50 17.41 -25.04
C THR A 52 21.84 16.79 -23.82
N PRO A 53 20.74 17.37 -23.29
CA PRO A 53 19.97 16.79 -22.20
C PRO A 53 19.46 15.37 -22.49
N GLU A 54 19.03 15.10 -23.71
CA GLU A 54 18.54 13.78 -24.13
C GLU A 54 19.67 12.73 -24.15
N ALA A 55 20.88 13.13 -24.56
CA ALA A 55 22.06 12.28 -24.49
C ALA A 55 22.45 11.98 -23.05
N CYS A 56 22.20 12.93 -22.14
CA CYS A 56 22.43 12.76 -20.71
C CYS A 56 21.47 11.76 -20.05
N GLU A 57 20.20 11.76 -20.42
CA GLU A 57 19.22 10.78 -19.96
C GLU A 57 19.60 9.35 -20.37
N ASN A 58 20.19 9.20 -21.54
CA ASN A 58 20.64 7.93 -22.10
C ASN A 58 22.07 7.55 -21.70
N SER A 59 22.86 8.50 -21.18
CA SER A 59 24.24 8.25 -20.82
C SER A 59 24.34 7.38 -19.56
N ASN A 60 24.97 6.26 -19.71
CA ASN A 60 25.16 5.26 -18.65
C ASN A 60 25.98 5.75 -17.43
N GLY A 61 25.79 7.00 -16.95
CA GLY A 61 26.31 7.48 -15.69
C GLY A 61 27.50 8.42 -15.76
N SER A 62 27.70 9.12 -16.89
CA SER A 62 28.71 10.18 -17.03
C SER A 62 28.30 11.48 -16.34
N CYS A 63 27.00 11.77 -16.21
CA CYS A 63 26.51 12.96 -15.53
C CYS A 63 26.39 12.75 -14.04
N LYS A 64 26.84 13.72 -13.26
CA LYS A 64 26.86 13.67 -11.80
C LYS A 64 25.78 14.59 -11.23
N HIS A 65 25.02 14.10 -10.29
CA HIS A 65 24.07 14.90 -9.54
C HIS A 65 24.64 15.33 -8.20
N HIS A 66 24.55 16.59 -7.90
CA HIS A 66 25.10 17.22 -6.72
C HIS A 66 23.96 17.76 -5.84
N TYR A 67 24.11 17.64 -4.54
CA TYR A 67 23.26 18.28 -3.56
C TYR A 67 23.99 19.53 -3.07
N TYR A 68 23.49 20.72 -3.40
CA TYR A 68 24.26 21.93 -3.22
C TYR A 68 23.64 22.93 -2.24
N LEU A 69 22.38 22.72 -1.86
CA LEU A 69 21.67 23.51 -0.86
C LEU A 69 20.84 22.57 0.02
N PHE A 70 20.91 22.74 1.34
CA PHE A 70 20.04 22.08 2.30
C PHE A 70 19.83 22.94 3.53
N GLY A 71 18.59 23.11 3.98
CA GLY A 71 18.34 23.94 5.17
C GLY A 71 16.88 23.99 5.59
N ALA A 72 16.57 24.96 6.44
CA ALA A 72 15.33 25.09 7.17
C ALA A 72 14.66 26.46 6.95
N SER A 73 13.35 26.49 7.16
CA SER A 73 12.51 27.71 7.09
C SER A 73 12.91 28.81 8.06
N THR A 74 13.80 28.53 9.03
CA THR A 74 14.41 29.49 9.95
C THR A 74 15.48 30.36 9.29
N GLY A 75 15.87 30.09 8.05
CA GLY A 75 16.94 30.73 7.34
C GLY A 75 18.32 30.08 7.53
N HIS A 76 18.42 29.06 8.37
CA HIS A 76 19.64 28.27 8.46
C HIS A 76 19.76 27.33 7.26
N TYR A 77 20.85 27.40 6.57
CA TYR A 77 21.16 26.49 5.47
C TYR A 77 22.67 26.29 5.29
N VAL A 78 23.03 25.22 4.62
CA VAL A 78 24.37 24.95 4.12
C VAL A 78 24.32 24.88 2.61
N SER A 79 25.29 25.48 1.95
CA SER A 79 25.42 25.46 0.50
C SER A 79 26.87 25.22 0.07
N GLY A 80 27.06 24.60 -1.08
CA GLY A 80 28.37 24.31 -1.63
C GLY A 80 28.25 23.45 -2.88
N ARG A 81 29.33 23.25 -3.64
CA ARG A 81 29.28 22.48 -4.89
C ARG A 81 28.67 21.08 -4.71
N SER A 82 28.93 20.45 -3.58
CA SER A 82 28.38 19.12 -3.24
C SER A 82 28.46 18.91 -1.73
N LEU A 83 27.34 18.98 -1.07
CA LEU A 83 27.26 18.84 0.38
C LEU A 83 27.59 17.43 0.85
N SER A 84 28.30 17.33 1.96
CA SER A 84 28.55 16.04 2.63
C SER A 84 27.40 15.68 3.59
N THR A 85 27.29 14.40 3.92
CA THR A 85 26.39 13.89 4.96
C THR A 85 26.61 14.62 6.29
N ALA A 86 27.87 14.89 6.65
CA ALA A 86 28.20 15.54 7.93
C ALA A 86 27.70 16.99 7.99
N GLU A 87 27.91 17.78 6.94
CA GLU A 87 27.42 19.16 6.85
C GLU A 87 25.89 19.23 6.96
N CYS A 88 25.18 18.34 6.27
CA CYS A 88 23.72 18.25 6.39
C CYS A 88 23.27 17.89 7.81
N PHE A 89 23.98 17.01 8.51
CA PHE A 89 23.64 16.64 9.88
C PHE A 89 23.94 17.74 10.88
N GLU A 90 25.05 18.49 10.72
CA GLU A 90 25.37 19.60 11.60
C GLU A 90 24.31 20.71 11.50
N VAL A 91 23.92 21.13 10.30
CA VAL A 91 22.84 22.15 10.17
C VAL A 91 21.51 21.69 10.78
N MET A 92 21.17 20.38 10.68
CA MET A 92 20.00 19.83 11.37
C MET A 92 20.09 19.98 12.89
N LEU A 93 21.27 19.74 13.46
CA LEU A 93 21.49 19.84 14.90
C LEU A 93 21.60 21.29 15.39
N ASP A 94 22.14 22.20 14.58
CA ASP A 94 22.19 23.62 14.88
C ASP A 94 20.78 24.21 14.97
N VAL A 95 19.95 24.00 13.96
CA VAL A 95 18.54 24.41 14.00
C VAL A 95 17.81 23.78 15.20
N LYS A 96 18.11 22.53 15.54
CA LYS A 96 17.50 21.87 16.71
C LYS A 96 17.99 22.46 18.03
N ARG A 97 19.19 22.96 18.08
CA ARG A 97 19.75 23.65 19.27
C ARG A 97 19.05 24.98 19.50
N ASP A 98 18.87 25.74 18.40
CA ASP A 98 18.26 27.07 18.44
C ASP A 98 16.75 27.02 18.66
N HIS A 99 16.10 25.93 18.13
CA HIS A 99 14.66 25.73 18.23
C HIS A 99 14.32 24.37 18.88
N PRO A 100 14.59 24.20 20.20
CA PRO A 100 14.52 22.89 20.85
C PRO A 100 13.13 22.28 20.89
N ASP A 101 12.08 23.09 20.88
CA ASP A 101 10.68 22.64 20.95
C ASP A 101 9.99 22.45 19.58
N ALA A 102 10.61 22.92 18.50
CA ALA A 102 10.01 22.85 17.19
C ALA A 102 9.83 21.42 16.65
N LEU A 103 8.80 21.27 15.82
CA LEU A 103 8.53 20.08 15.02
C LEU A 103 9.12 20.28 13.63
N HIS A 104 10.01 19.41 13.21
CA HIS A 104 10.69 19.53 11.92
C HIS A 104 9.96 18.66 10.89
N VAL A 105 9.63 19.24 9.74
CA VAL A 105 8.85 18.62 8.67
C VAL A 105 9.47 18.88 7.29
N ALA A 106 9.26 17.96 6.39
CA ALA A 106 9.63 18.09 4.98
C ALA A 106 8.49 17.52 4.09
N PHE A 107 8.54 17.76 2.80
CA PHE A 107 7.57 17.22 1.86
C PHE A 107 8.26 16.37 0.78
N SER A 108 7.88 15.09 0.68
CA SER A 108 8.54 14.13 -0.23
C SER A 108 10.04 13.95 0.05
N PHE A 109 10.39 13.91 1.31
CA PHE A 109 11.76 13.96 1.87
C PHE A 109 12.65 12.76 1.48
N LYS A 110 12.17 11.92 0.61
CA LYS A 110 12.89 10.75 0.13
C LYS A 110 14.09 11.10 -0.73
N TYR A 111 13.94 12.14 -1.58
CA TYR A 111 15.01 12.66 -2.40
C TYR A 111 16.14 13.19 -1.53
N ASP A 112 15.82 14.06 -0.58
CA ASP A 112 16.80 14.68 0.31
C ASP A 112 17.55 13.64 1.15
N ILE A 113 16.85 12.65 1.71
CA ILE A 113 17.50 11.56 2.44
C ILE A 113 18.51 10.82 1.56
N ASP A 114 18.16 10.55 0.31
CA ASP A 114 19.04 9.86 -0.62
C ASP A 114 20.26 10.74 -0.94
N MET A 115 20.06 12.06 -1.07
CA MET A 115 21.14 13.04 -1.32
C MET A 115 22.04 13.26 -0.10
N ILE A 116 21.46 13.37 1.08
CA ILE A 116 22.17 13.49 2.35
C ILE A 116 23.09 12.26 2.57
N PHE A 117 22.67 11.07 2.17
CA PHE A 117 23.42 9.83 2.40
C PHE A 117 24.43 9.49 1.30
N LYS A 118 24.57 10.29 0.26
CA LYS A 118 25.32 9.93 -0.95
C LYS A 118 26.81 9.62 -0.73
N ASP A 119 27.43 10.23 0.26
CA ASP A 119 28.85 10.04 0.59
C ASP A 119 29.12 9.06 1.74
N LEU A 120 28.05 8.39 2.23
CA LEU A 120 28.23 7.31 3.18
C LEU A 120 28.97 6.12 2.52
N PRO A 121 29.90 5.47 3.24
CA PRO A 121 30.54 4.25 2.75
C PRO A 121 29.50 3.18 2.38
N THR A 122 29.78 2.41 1.33
CA THR A 122 28.88 1.35 0.84
C THR A 122 28.44 0.39 1.94
N GLY A 123 29.34 0.00 2.84
CA GLY A 123 29.04 -0.85 4.00
C GLY A 123 28.03 -0.21 4.96
N ALA A 124 28.18 1.09 5.24
CA ALA A 124 27.27 1.86 6.07
C ALA A 124 25.87 1.97 5.41
N MET A 125 25.84 2.20 4.10
CA MET A 125 24.59 2.23 3.34
C MET A 125 23.84 0.89 3.40
N ARG A 126 24.54 -0.22 3.15
CA ARG A 126 23.94 -1.56 3.27
C ARG A 126 23.41 -1.83 4.68
N TYR A 127 24.16 -1.41 5.69
CA TYR A 127 23.78 -1.61 7.09
C TYR A 127 22.54 -0.79 7.45
N ILE A 128 22.47 0.52 7.11
CA ILE A 128 21.33 1.36 7.44
C ILE A 128 20.07 0.93 6.68
N MET A 129 20.21 0.46 5.44
CA MET A 129 19.07 -0.07 4.68
C MET A 129 18.48 -1.33 5.31
N LYS A 130 19.34 -2.20 5.88
CA LYS A 130 18.86 -3.42 6.55
C LYS A 130 18.28 -3.15 7.93
N ASN A 131 18.91 -2.26 8.70
CA ASN A 131 18.62 -2.07 10.13
C ASN A 131 17.85 -0.79 10.44
N ASN A 132 17.70 0.13 9.48
CA ASN A 132 17.09 1.46 9.61
C ASN A 132 17.77 2.36 10.66
N ARG A 133 18.95 2.01 11.14
CA ARG A 133 19.71 2.76 12.15
C ARG A 133 21.18 2.37 12.15
N MET A 134 22.04 3.34 12.46
CA MET A 134 23.48 3.11 12.61
C MET A 134 24.17 4.20 13.42
N HIS A 135 25.45 3.97 13.80
CA HIS A 135 26.39 5.00 14.22
C HIS A 135 27.39 5.27 13.11
N TRP A 136 27.66 6.55 12.84
CA TRP A 136 28.65 6.97 11.86
C TRP A 136 29.23 8.34 12.28
N LYS A 137 30.58 8.46 12.35
CA LYS A 137 31.30 9.71 12.71
C LYS A 137 30.69 10.45 13.91
N GLY A 138 30.38 9.75 14.98
CA GLY A 138 29.77 10.32 16.19
C GLY A 138 28.28 10.58 16.12
N PHE A 139 27.65 10.52 14.94
CA PHE A 139 26.20 10.61 14.77
C PHE A 139 25.52 9.26 14.99
N TYR A 140 24.41 9.27 15.69
CA TYR A 140 23.45 8.17 15.65
C TYR A 140 22.33 8.53 14.68
N ILE A 141 22.20 7.75 13.62
CA ILE A 141 21.29 7.94 12.52
C ILE A 141 20.18 6.89 12.64
N GLU A 142 18.94 7.32 12.48
CA GLU A 142 17.79 6.44 12.38
C GLU A 142 16.87 6.92 11.25
N VAL A 143 16.53 6.05 10.31
CA VAL A 143 15.71 6.39 9.14
C VAL A 143 14.58 5.39 8.97
N LEU A 144 13.38 5.92 8.70
CA LEU A 144 12.27 5.12 8.21
C LEU A 144 11.88 5.70 6.84
N PRO A 145 12.24 5.03 5.74
CA PRO A 145 12.07 5.56 4.39
C PRO A 145 10.64 6.02 4.10
N GLY A 146 10.47 7.23 3.56
CA GLY A 146 9.17 7.85 3.30
C GLY A 146 8.39 8.22 4.56
N LYS A 147 9.05 8.32 5.71
CA LYS A 147 8.42 8.70 6.99
C LYS A 147 9.22 9.73 7.76
N TRP A 148 10.49 9.51 8.01
CA TRP A 148 11.35 10.43 8.76
C TRP A 148 12.82 10.03 8.72
N LEU A 149 13.68 11.04 8.93
CA LEU A 149 15.10 10.94 9.25
C LEU A 149 15.34 11.50 10.63
N GLN A 150 16.11 10.81 11.46
CA GLN A 150 16.57 11.30 12.77
C GLN A 150 18.08 11.23 12.87
N VAL A 151 18.65 12.30 13.36
CA VAL A 151 20.08 12.40 13.68
C VAL A 151 20.23 12.78 15.14
N THR A 152 21.17 12.12 15.84
CA THR A 152 21.49 12.39 17.25
C THR A 152 23.00 12.48 17.42
N LYS A 153 23.48 13.55 18.04
CA LYS A 153 24.86 13.75 18.48
C LYS A 153 24.83 14.43 19.85
N ASP A 154 25.69 14.07 20.76
CA ASP A 154 25.85 14.69 22.10
C ASP A 154 24.51 14.91 22.84
N LYS A 155 23.62 13.90 22.81
CA LYS A 155 22.26 13.92 23.36
C LYS A 155 21.28 14.85 22.65
N LEU A 156 21.70 15.70 21.74
CA LEU A 156 20.81 16.49 20.89
C LEU A 156 20.24 15.61 19.78
N THR A 157 18.93 15.70 19.56
CA THR A 157 18.23 14.88 18.57
C THR A 157 17.34 15.75 17.68
N CYS A 158 17.62 15.78 16.40
CA CYS A 158 16.74 16.34 15.38
C CYS A 158 16.03 15.19 14.63
N ARG A 159 14.72 15.33 14.40
CA ARG A 159 13.92 14.40 13.60
C ARG A 159 13.06 15.19 12.64
N ILE A 160 13.25 14.97 11.34
CA ILE A 160 12.47 15.58 10.28
C ILE A 160 11.43 14.54 9.80
N TYR A 161 10.14 14.88 9.85
CA TYR A 161 9.03 14.05 9.39
C TYR A 161 8.68 14.38 7.95
N ASP A 162 8.47 13.36 7.12
CA ASP A 162 7.95 13.51 5.77
C ASP A 162 6.41 13.58 5.78
N LEU A 163 5.84 14.72 5.41
CA LEU A 163 4.40 14.95 5.37
C LEU A 163 3.71 14.37 4.13
N PHE A 164 4.47 13.99 3.09
CA PHE A 164 3.92 13.52 1.80
C PHE A 164 2.78 12.51 1.96
N SER A 165 2.90 11.59 2.92
CA SER A 165 1.90 10.54 3.11
C SER A 165 0.52 11.04 3.56
N PHE A 166 0.39 12.26 4.08
CA PHE A 166 -0.91 12.86 4.40
C PHE A 166 -1.65 13.34 3.15
N PHE A 167 -0.91 13.81 2.16
CA PHE A 167 -1.44 14.46 0.97
C PHE A 167 -1.48 13.51 -0.23
N ALA A 168 -0.50 12.62 -0.37
CA ALA A 168 -0.35 11.63 -1.44
C ALA A 168 -0.45 12.22 -2.86
N CYS A 169 0.01 13.47 -3.04
CA CYS A 169 0.05 14.18 -4.31
C CYS A 169 1.28 15.09 -4.37
N SER A 170 1.53 15.76 -5.50
CA SER A 170 2.62 16.75 -5.60
C SER A 170 2.39 17.93 -4.64
N PHE A 171 3.47 18.61 -4.26
CA PHE A 171 3.40 19.76 -3.36
C PHE A 171 2.45 20.85 -3.86
N VAL A 172 2.57 21.24 -5.12
CA VAL A 172 1.67 22.22 -5.76
C VAL A 172 0.20 21.79 -5.64
N LYS A 173 -0.11 20.54 -5.96
CA LYS A 173 -1.48 20.01 -5.81
C LYS A 173 -1.95 19.96 -4.35
N ALA A 174 -1.04 19.78 -3.40
CA ALA A 174 -1.38 19.84 -1.99
C ALA A 174 -1.74 21.26 -1.58
N LEU A 175 -0.96 22.26 -2.00
CA LEU A 175 -1.25 23.68 -1.76
C LEU A 175 -2.61 24.08 -2.34
N GLU A 176 -2.87 23.77 -3.61
CA GLU A 176 -4.15 24.02 -4.29
C GLU A 176 -5.33 23.38 -3.55
N LYS A 177 -5.23 22.09 -3.22
CA LYS A 177 -6.30 21.33 -2.59
C LYS A 177 -6.62 21.78 -1.17
N TRP A 178 -5.62 22.32 -0.47
CA TRP A 178 -5.74 22.73 0.93
C TRP A 178 -5.87 24.26 1.06
N ASN A 179 -5.97 24.96 -0.06
CA ASN A 179 -6.09 26.44 -0.13
C ASN A 179 -4.96 27.15 0.64
N VAL A 180 -3.75 26.67 0.48
CA VAL A 180 -2.55 27.24 1.10
C VAL A 180 -1.78 28.05 0.08
N GLY A 181 -1.50 29.31 0.40
CA GLY A 181 -0.88 30.29 -0.50
C GLY A 181 -1.88 30.92 -1.49
N THR A 182 -1.48 32.01 -2.07
CA THR A 182 -2.21 32.70 -3.14
C THR A 182 -1.98 32.03 -4.51
N ALA A 183 -2.84 32.30 -5.48
CA ALA A 183 -2.65 31.80 -6.84
C ALA A 183 -1.30 32.23 -7.44
N SER A 184 -0.82 33.44 -7.13
CA SER A 184 0.47 33.95 -7.58
C SER A 184 1.64 33.18 -6.95
N GLU A 185 1.58 32.90 -5.64
CA GLU A 185 2.61 32.12 -4.95
C GLU A 185 2.67 30.69 -5.47
N ILE A 186 1.52 30.05 -5.69
CA ILE A 186 1.45 28.71 -6.26
C ILE A 186 2.03 28.67 -7.68
N ALA A 187 1.71 29.68 -8.49
CA ALA A 187 2.27 29.83 -9.83
C ALA A 187 3.80 30.03 -9.81
N HIS A 188 4.30 30.82 -8.85
CA HIS A 188 5.75 30.99 -8.63
C HIS A 188 6.43 29.67 -8.28
N ILE A 189 5.89 28.90 -7.33
CA ILE A 189 6.44 27.57 -6.98
C ILE A 189 6.41 26.63 -8.18
N LYS A 190 5.34 26.65 -8.99
CA LYS A 190 5.24 25.82 -10.18
C LYS A 190 6.32 26.20 -11.21
N SER A 191 6.49 27.49 -11.49
CA SER A 191 7.54 27.98 -12.38
C SER A 191 8.95 27.61 -11.92
N GLY A 192 9.23 27.76 -10.60
CA GLY A 192 10.53 27.37 -10.05
C GLY A 192 10.80 25.87 -10.18
N LYS A 193 9.77 25.01 -10.01
CA LYS A 193 9.91 23.57 -10.25
C LYS A 193 10.22 23.22 -11.71
N ASP A 194 9.65 23.95 -12.65
CA ASP A 194 9.91 23.76 -14.07
C ASP A 194 11.33 24.27 -14.44
N GLN A 195 11.85 25.26 -13.70
CA GLN A 195 13.17 25.87 -13.90
C GLN A 195 14.31 25.18 -13.12
N ARG A 196 14.04 24.17 -12.32
CA ARG A 196 15.07 23.48 -11.51
C ARG A 196 16.30 23.02 -12.33
N GLY A 197 16.14 22.73 -13.61
CA GLY A 197 17.23 22.36 -14.49
C GLY A 197 18.26 23.47 -14.75
N SER A 198 17.90 24.76 -14.55
CA SER A 198 18.76 25.91 -14.71
C SER A 198 19.36 26.41 -13.38
N PHE A 199 19.01 25.81 -12.24
CA PHE A 199 19.53 26.17 -10.94
C PHE A 199 20.98 25.70 -10.79
N THR A 200 21.86 26.62 -10.42
CA THR A 200 23.31 26.39 -10.23
C THR A 200 23.80 27.18 -9.02
N LEU A 201 25.07 27.01 -8.66
CA LEU A 201 25.68 27.82 -7.62
C LEU A 201 25.82 29.30 -8.02
N ASP A 202 25.93 29.60 -9.30
CA ASP A 202 26.11 30.98 -9.79
C ASP A 202 24.86 31.85 -9.60
N ASN A 203 23.67 31.22 -9.62
CA ASN A 203 22.39 31.89 -9.34
C ASN A 203 21.78 31.52 -7.99
N LEU A 204 22.59 31.00 -7.07
CA LEU A 204 22.13 30.53 -5.76
C LEU A 204 21.37 31.63 -4.99
N GLU A 205 21.97 32.79 -4.80
CA GLU A 205 21.39 33.88 -3.99
C GLU A 205 20.31 34.66 -4.71
N THR A 206 20.37 34.72 -6.04
CA THR A 206 19.42 35.52 -6.85
C THR A 206 18.13 34.82 -7.17
N ASP A 207 18.18 33.51 -7.45
CA ASP A 207 17.05 32.76 -7.97
C ASP A 207 16.68 31.59 -7.02
N VAL A 208 17.67 30.81 -6.56
CA VAL A 208 17.43 29.55 -5.84
C VAL A 208 16.97 29.79 -4.42
N VAL A 209 17.73 30.58 -3.65
CA VAL A 209 17.42 30.84 -2.23
C VAL A 209 16.08 31.56 -2.04
N PRO A 210 15.70 32.57 -2.85
CA PRO A 210 14.37 33.17 -2.78
C PRO A 210 13.25 32.15 -3.04
N TYR A 211 13.36 31.37 -4.13
CA TYR A 211 12.43 30.31 -4.44
C TYR A 211 12.31 29.27 -3.33
N TRP A 212 13.44 28.76 -2.84
CA TRP A 212 13.52 27.78 -1.76
C TRP A 212 12.89 28.28 -0.45
N ARG A 213 13.10 29.56 -0.11
CA ARG A 213 12.46 30.20 1.06
C ARG A 213 10.95 30.24 0.94
N ASP A 214 10.43 30.56 -0.24
CA ASP A 214 8.99 30.57 -0.49
C ASP A 214 8.41 29.17 -0.43
N GLU A 215 9.08 28.16 -0.97
CA GLU A 215 8.66 26.74 -0.86
C GLU A 215 8.61 26.32 0.61
N LEU A 216 9.61 26.62 1.41
CA LEU A 216 9.64 26.31 2.83
C LEU A 216 8.57 27.06 3.65
N ARG A 217 8.31 28.33 3.34
CA ARG A 217 7.25 29.09 3.98
C ARG A 217 5.88 28.46 3.73
N LEU A 218 5.59 28.10 2.48
CA LEU A 218 4.34 27.44 2.12
C LEU A 218 4.25 26.03 2.69
N LEU A 219 5.37 25.32 2.83
CA LEU A 219 5.40 24.02 3.52
C LEU A 219 5.00 24.15 5.00
N VAL A 220 5.48 25.16 5.71
CA VAL A 220 5.09 25.41 7.09
C VAL A 220 3.60 25.74 7.18
N GLN A 221 3.09 26.63 6.31
CA GLN A 221 1.65 26.94 6.25
C GLN A 221 0.79 25.69 5.97
N LEU A 222 1.24 24.81 5.08
CA LEU A 222 0.55 23.54 4.80
C LEU A 222 0.56 22.59 6.01
N ALA A 223 1.67 22.54 6.75
CA ALA A 223 1.77 21.77 7.99
C ALA A 223 0.86 22.33 9.09
N ASP A 224 0.79 23.66 9.22
CA ASP A 224 -0.12 24.33 10.16
C ASP A 224 -1.59 24.06 9.80
N SER A 225 -1.97 24.21 8.52
CA SER A 225 -3.31 23.87 8.03
C SER A 225 -3.70 22.42 8.34
N LEU A 226 -2.77 21.48 8.12
CA LEU A 226 -2.99 20.06 8.49
C LEU A 226 -3.19 19.90 10.00
N ARG A 227 -2.40 20.58 10.83
CA ARG A 227 -2.53 20.54 12.28
C ARG A 227 -3.89 21.07 12.72
N ASP A 228 -4.29 22.22 12.20
CA ASP A 228 -5.53 22.88 12.57
C ASP A 228 -6.75 22.01 12.25
N ILE A 229 -6.74 21.37 11.07
CA ILE A 229 -7.78 20.40 10.68
C ILE A 229 -7.79 19.16 11.60
N LEU A 230 -6.63 18.61 11.95
CA LEU A 230 -6.56 17.49 12.88
C LEU A 230 -7.06 17.88 14.27
N TYR A 231 -6.67 19.07 14.75
CA TYR A 231 -7.04 19.56 16.08
C TYR A 231 -8.51 19.93 16.17
N SER A 232 -9.11 20.48 15.11
CA SER A 232 -10.56 20.74 15.05
C SER A 232 -11.38 19.45 15.14
N ALA A 233 -10.83 18.33 14.63
CA ALA A 233 -11.41 17.00 14.79
C ALA A 233 -11.06 16.33 16.16
N GLY A 234 -10.42 17.02 17.08
CA GLY A 234 -9.97 16.46 18.36
C GLY A 234 -8.76 15.53 18.26
N ILE A 235 -8.14 15.40 17.09
CA ILE A 235 -7.05 14.45 16.81
C ILE A 235 -5.70 15.14 17.04
N ARG A 236 -4.90 14.64 17.98
CA ARG A 236 -3.60 15.21 18.36
C ARG A 236 -2.47 14.20 18.23
N PRO A 237 -1.96 13.95 17.01
CA PRO A 237 -0.96 12.92 16.80
C PRO A 237 0.39 13.31 17.42
N ALA A 238 1.04 12.36 18.08
CA ALA A 238 2.38 12.55 18.64
C ALA A 238 3.50 12.54 17.59
N ARG A 239 3.19 12.19 16.36
CA ARG A 239 4.14 12.07 15.23
C ARG A 239 3.48 12.53 13.95
N TRP A 240 4.28 13.05 13.00
CA TRP A 240 3.79 13.72 11.80
C TRP A 240 4.20 13.02 10.49
N HIS A 241 4.34 11.71 10.50
CA HIS A 241 4.83 10.94 9.34
C HIS A 241 3.74 10.32 8.46
N GLY A 242 2.50 10.75 8.59
CA GLY A 242 1.38 10.31 7.76
C GLY A 242 0.20 9.73 8.53
N PRO A 243 -0.85 9.31 7.83
CA PRO A 243 -2.14 8.86 8.41
C PRO A 243 -2.03 7.75 9.45
N GLY A 244 -0.98 6.92 9.37
CA GLY A 244 -0.71 5.93 10.39
C GLY A 244 -0.41 6.52 11.78
N ALA A 245 0.00 7.79 11.90
CA ALA A 245 0.16 8.45 13.18
C ALA A 245 -1.20 8.89 13.76
N VAL A 246 -2.14 9.23 12.89
CA VAL A 246 -3.55 9.51 13.27
C VAL A 246 -4.20 8.23 13.80
N ALA A 247 -4.05 7.11 13.09
CA ALA A 247 -4.54 5.81 13.56
C ALA A 247 -3.92 5.40 14.92
N ASP A 248 -2.61 5.65 15.13
CA ASP A 248 -1.96 5.40 16.42
C ASP A 248 -2.57 6.25 17.55
N TYR A 249 -2.89 7.53 17.27
CA TYR A 249 -3.59 8.40 18.19
C TYR A 249 -4.98 7.83 18.53
N LEU A 250 -5.80 7.50 17.54
CA LEU A 250 -7.15 6.96 17.74
C LEU A 250 -7.13 5.67 18.57
N PHE A 251 -6.25 4.74 18.26
CA PHE A 251 -6.12 3.52 19.06
C PHE A 251 -5.72 3.77 20.53
N ARG A 252 -4.94 4.82 20.80
CA ARG A 252 -4.60 5.22 22.19
C ARG A 252 -5.77 5.90 22.88
N GLU A 253 -6.44 6.81 22.18
CA GLU A 253 -7.59 7.54 22.67
C GLU A 253 -8.72 6.60 23.10
N TYR A 254 -9.05 5.66 22.22
CA TYR A 254 -10.08 4.65 22.49
C TYR A 254 -9.56 3.41 23.24
N LYS A 255 -8.37 3.49 23.82
CA LYS A 255 -7.78 2.46 24.68
C LYS A 255 -7.77 1.05 24.07
N THR A 256 -7.64 0.94 22.75
CA THR A 256 -7.66 -0.31 22.00
C THR A 256 -6.72 -1.39 22.58
N LYS A 257 -5.62 -0.96 23.24
CA LYS A 257 -4.67 -1.90 23.85
C LYS A 257 -5.28 -2.77 24.96
N LEU A 258 -6.34 -2.28 25.62
CA LEU A 258 -7.06 -3.08 26.64
C LEU A 258 -7.86 -4.23 26.04
N SER A 259 -8.17 -4.18 24.76
CA SER A 259 -8.90 -5.21 24.02
C SER A 259 -7.98 -6.19 23.28
N MET A 260 -6.66 -6.04 23.44
CA MET A 260 -5.65 -6.91 22.85
C MET A 260 -5.04 -7.80 23.92
N PRO A 261 -5.02 -9.12 23.74
CA PRO A 261 -4.30 -10.01 24.64
C PRO A 261 -2.79 -9.77 24.57
N ALA A 262 -2.05 -10.19 25.58
CA ALA A 262 -0.61 -10.27 25.47
C ALA A 262 -0.25 -11.25 24.36
N TYR A 263 0.75 -10.92 23.53
CA TYR A 263 1.10 -11.78 22.38
C TYR A 263 1.45 -13.20 22.79
N GLU A 264 2.11 -13.34 23.92
CA GLU A 264 2.56 -14.58 24.50
C GLU A 264 1.40 -15.43 25.08
N SER A 265 0.23 -14.83 25.33
CA SER A 265 -0.97 -15.53 25.84
C SER A 265 -1.85 -16.09 24.72
N ILE A 266 -1.58 -15.74 23.47
CA ILE A 266 -2.33 -16.27 22.33
C ILE A 266 -1.83 -17.70 22.03
N PRO A 267 -2.72 -18.69 21.90
CA PRO A 267 -2.30 -20.04 21.53
C PRO A 267 -1.49 -20.05 20.23
N VAL A 268 -0.41 -20.83 20.18
CA VAL A 268 0.48 -20.91 19.01
C VAL A 268 -0.31 -21.30 17.76
N GLY A 269 -1.24 -22.26 17.86
CA GLY A 269 -2.10 -22.64 16.74
C GLY A 269 -2.97 -21.49 16.21
N VAL A 270 -3.41 -20.56 17.06
CA VAL A 270 -4.14 -19.35 16.66
C VAL A 270 -3.22 -18.37 15.94
N LEU A 271 -1.97 -18.21 16.39
CA LEU A 271 -0.99 -17.37 15.71
C LEU A 271 -0.66 -17.91 14.32
N ASP A 272 -0.45 -19.22 14.21
CA ASP A 272 -0.17 -19.89 12.94
C ASP A 272 -1.39 -19.83 12.01
N ALA A 273 -2.58 -20.15 12.49
CA ALA A 273 -3.81 -20.00 11.72
C ALA A 273 -4.01 -18.57 11.21
N GLY A 274 -3.79 -17.56 12.06
CA GLY A 274 -3.83 -16.15 11.67
C GLY A 274 -2.80 -15.78 10.62
N GLN A 275 -1.59 -16.34 10.71
CA GLN A 275 -0.51 -16.10 9.73
C GLN A 275 -0.83 -16.74 8.38
N TYR A 276 -1.36 -17.97 8.36
CA TYR A 276 -1.65 -18.71 7.13
C TYR A 276 -2.95 -18.28 6.45
N SER A 277 -3.96 -17.84 7.20
CA SER A 277 -5.22 -17.35 6.66
C SER A 277 -5.17 -15.88 6.22
N TYR A 278 -4.15 -15.12 6.68
CA TYR A 278 -4.07 -13.69 6.38
C TYR A 278 -3.87 -13.42 4.90
N ALA A 279 -4.75 -12.64 4.35
CA ALA A 279 -4.71 -12.16 2.98
C ALA A 279 -5.25 -10.71 2.90
N GLY A 280 -4.74 -9.92 1.94
CA GLY A 280 -5.19 -8.54 1.71
C GLY A 280 -6.54 -8.42 0.98
N GLY A 281 -6.82 -7.25 0.42
CA GLY A 281 -7.98 -7.02 -0.43
C GLY A 281 -7.90 -7.80 -1.74
N ARG A 282 -9.04 -8.00 -2.40
CA ARG A 282 -9.12 -8.74 -3.64
C ARG A 282 -9.11 -7.80 -4.83
N PHE A 283 -8.22 -8.09 -5.77
CA PHE A 283 -8.18 -7.47 -7.08
C PHE A 283 -8.24 -8.56 -8.13
N GLU A 284 -9.26 -8.55 -8.94
CA GLU A 284 -9.46 -9.61 -9.93
C GLU A 284 -10.13 -9.06 -11.17
N ALA A 285 -9.53 -9.30 -12.34
CA ALA A 285 -10.13 -9.03 -13.62
C ALA A 285 -10.80 -10.31 -14.13
N PHE A 286 -12.11 -10.29 -14.27
CA PHE A 286 -12.84 -11.37 -14.94
C PHE A 286 -12.88 -11.14 -16.44
N ARG A 287 -12.86 -9.86 -16.86
CA ARG A 287 -12.95 -9.45 -18.25
C ARG A 287 -11.96 -8.34 -18.55
N ILE A 288 -11.45 -8.33 -19.76
CA ILE A 288 -10.52 -7.31 -20.26
C ILE A 288 -10.89 -6.92 -21.68
N GLY A 289 -10.53 -5.72 -22.08
CA GLY A 289 -10.81 -5.14 -23.37
C GLY A 289 -11.76 -3.95 -23.27
N LEU A 290 -12.29 -3.53 -24.41
CA LEU A 290 -13.27 -2.47 -24.52
C LEU A 290 -14.69 -3.04 -24.47
N TYR A 291 -15.50 -2.48 -23.59
CA TYR A 291 -16.94 -2.69 -23.58
C TYR A 291 -17.65 -1.36 -23.77
N ASP A 292 -18.48 -1.30 -24.80
CA ASP A 292 -19.26 -0.13 -25.20
C ASP A 292 -20.72 -0.36 -24.87
N GLY A 293 -21.07 -0.19 -23.61
CA GLY A 293 -22.38 -0.41 -23.06
C GLY A 293 -22.42 -0.06 -21.56
N PRO A 294 -23.59 -0.19 -20.92
CA PRO A 294 -23.75 0.20 -19.52
C PRO A 294 -22.82 -0.62 -18.61
N VAL A 295 -22.13 0.08 -17.72
CA VAL A 295 -21.27 -0.49 -16.69
C VAL A 295 -21.71 0.07 -15.34
N TYR A 296 -21.91 -0.82 -14.41
CA TYR A 296 -22.34 -0.50 -13.05
C TYR A 296 -21.17 -0.76 -12.10
N SER A 297 -20.82 0.24 -11.30
CA SER A 297 -19.92 0.05 -10.16
C SER A 297 -20.71 0.06 -8.87
N ALA A 298 -20.30 -0.77 -7.94
CA ALA A 298 -20.82 -0.78 -6.58
C ALA A 298 -19.63 -0.85 -5.61
N ASP A 299 -19.41 0.22 -4.85
CA ASP A 299 -18.29 0.35 -3.90
C ASP A 299 -18.81 0.37 -2.45
N ILE A 300 -18.16 -0.36 -1.55
CA ILE A 300 -18.53 -0.38 -0.13
C ILE A 300 -17.96 0.84 0.58
N ASN A 301 -18.82 1.69 1.13
CA ASN A 301 -18.40 2.86 1.90
C ASN A 301 -17.55 2.49 3.11
N SER A 302 -16.24 2.80 3.02
CA SER A 302 -15.25 2.52 4.06
C SER A 302 -15.30 1.06 4.55
N ALA A 303 -15.16 0.11 3.63
CA ALA A 303 -15.32 -1.33 3.85
C ALA A 303 -14.52 -1.88 5.04
N TYR A 304 -13.23 -1.52 5.17
CA TYR A 304 -12.40 -1.98 6.28
C TYR A 304 -12.80 -1.39 7.63
N PRO A 305 -13.07 -0.08 7.77
CA PRO A 305 -13.67 0.48 8.98
C PRO A 305 -15.01 -0.16 9.35
N TYR A 306 -15.86 -0.46 8.37
CA TYR A 306 -17.09 -1.20 8.60
C TYR A 306 -16.83 -2.58 9.23
N ALA A 307 -16.01 -3.39 8.59
CA ALA A 307 -15.64 -4.70 9.10
C ALA A 307 -14.98 -4.63 10.49
N MET A 308 -14.20 -3.56 10.77
CA MET A 308 -13.59 -3.35 12.07
C MET A 308 -14.62 -3.07 13.17
N SER A 309 -15.67 -2.29 12.88
CA SER A 309 -16.64 -1.86 13.89
C SER A 309 -17.34 -3.03 14.59
N GLY A 310 -17.45 -4.16 13.89
CA GLY A 310 -18.06 -5.40 14.41
C GLY A 310 -17.10 -6.38 15.08
N LEU A 311 -15.80 -6.11 15.13
CA LEU A 311 -14.82 -7.05 15.70
C LEU A 311 -15.02 -7.27 17.20
N PRO A 312 -14.81 -8.50 17.69
CA PRO A 312 -14.89 -8.81 19.12
C PRO A 312 -13.65 -8.35 19.89
N ASN A 313 -13.82 -8.19 21.20
CA ASN A 313 -12.73 -7.96 22.13
C ASN A 313 -11.91 -9.23 22.32
N LEU A 314 -10.61 -9.21 22.00
CA LEU A 314 -9.74 -10.39 22.12
C LEU A 314 -9.12 -10.59 23.51
N ALA A 315 -9.30 -9.64 24.43
CA ALA A 315 -8.76 -9.76 25.79
C ALA A 315 -9.71 -10.46 26.76
N THR A 316 -11.00 -10.60 26.41
CA THR A 316 -12.05 -11.09 27.33
C THR A 316 -12.65 -12.44 26.97
N GLY A 317 -12.50 -12.86 25.72
CA GLY A 317 -13.03 -14.16 25.25
C GLY A 317 -11.99 -15.27 25.24
N THR A 318 -12.38 -16.39 24.66
CA THR A 318 -11.56 -17.62 24.65
C THR A 318 -11.50 -18.25 23.27
N TRP A 319 -10.33 -18.71 22.86
CA TRP A 319 -10.13 -19.51 21.66
C TRP A 319 -10.41 -20.99 21.96
N ILE A 320 -11.30 -21.60 21.18
CA ILE A 320 -11.61 -23.02 21.25
C ILE A 320 -11.09 -23.71 20.00
N HIS A 321 -10.32 -24.79 20.17
CA HIS A 321 -9.85 -25.65 19.10
C HIS A 321 -10.85 -26.77 18.84
N HIS A 322 -11.18 -26.95 17.57
CA HIS A 322 -12.01 -28.07 17.10
C HIS A 322 -11.21 -28.94 16.12
N ASN A 323 -11.23 -30.27 16.34
CA ASN A 323 -10.76 -31.21 15.34
C ASN A 323 -11.94 -31.56 14.42
N GLY A 324 -11.85 -31.09 13.16
CA GLY A 324 -12.93 -31.21 12.19
C GLY A 324 -13.92 -30.02 12.21
N MET A 325 -15.11 -30.29 11.67
CA MET A 325 -16.18 -29.31 11.56
C MET A 325 -16.80 -29.00 12.92
N PRO A 326 -16.82 -27.75 13.40
CA PRO A 326 -17.61 -27.37 14.56
C PRO A 326 -19.11 -27.62 14.34
N GLU A 327 -19.87 -27.70 15.41
CA GLU A 327 -21.33 -27.82 15.32
C GLU A 327 -21.95 -26.64 14.57
N GLN A 328 -23.06 -26.88 13.86
CA GLN A 328 -23.68 -25.86 12.99
C GLN A 328 -24.12 -24.61 13.76
N THR A 329 -24.61 -24.76 14.97
CA THR A 329 -24.95 -23.65 15.86
C THR A 329 -23.75 -22.80 16.20
N THR A 330 -22.58 -23.41 16.43
CA THR A 330 -21.34 -22.71 16.69
C THR A 330 -20.87 -21.90 15.49
N ILE A 331 -21.09 -22.41 14.27
CA ILE A 331 -20.65 -21.73 13.05
C ILE A 331 -21.48 -20.49 12.73
N SER A 332 -22.81 -20.57 12.92
CA SER A 332 -23.70 -19.42 12.70
C SER A 332 -23.37 -18.26 13.64
N ASP A 333 -22.98 -18.57 14.87
CA ASP A 333 -22.72 -17.58 15.93
C ASP A 333 -21.27 -17.08 15.99
N VAL A 334 -20.37 -17.72 15.21
CA VAL A 334 -18.96 -17.34 15.15
C VAL A 334 -18.79 -15.93 14.61
N THR A 335 -18.45 -14.99 15.48
CA THR A 335 -18.05 -13.63 15.08
C THR A 335 -16.62 -13.60 14.57
N LEU A 336 -15.73 -14.42 15.11
CA LEU A 336 -14.33 -14.54 14.70
C LEU A 336 -13.88 -16.01 14.76
N GLY A 337 -13.29 -16.49 13.67
CA GLY A 337 -12.77 -17.84 13.59
C GLY A 337 -11.87 -18.05 12.39
N MET A 338 -11.07 -19.10 12.45
CA MET A 338 -10.18 -19.54 11.38
C MET A 338 -10.34 -21.04 11.19
N PHE A 339 -10.51 -21.46 9.95
CA PHE A 339 -10.84 -22.82 9.55
C PHE A 339 -9.75 -23.34 8.61
N HIS A 340 -9.21 -24.50 8.92
CA HIS A 340 -8.33 -25.26 8.06
C HIS A 340 -9.17 -26.24 7.25
N ILE A 341 -9.28 -25.98 5.96
CA ILE A 341 -10.17 -26.74 5.08
C ILE A 341 -9.39 -27.42 3.96
N ARG A 342 -9.91 -28.52 3.47
CA ARG A 342 -9.54 -29.10 2.18
C ARG A 342 -10.77 -29.24 1.29
N TYR A 343 -10.58 -29.05 0.00
CA TYR A 343 -11.68 -29.08 -0.93
C TYR A 343 -11.25 -29.48 -2.34
N GLU A 344 -12.22 -29.93 -3.09
CA GLU A 344 -12.15 -30.15 -4.54
C GLU A 344 -13.45 -29.67 -5.15
N TYR A 345 -13.39 -28.75 -6.11
CA TYR A 345 -14.56 -28.30 -6.82
C TYR A 345 -15.09 -29.37 -7.77
N ALA A 346 -16.42 -29.48 -7.86
CA ALA A 346 -17.09 -30.31 -8.85
C ALA A 346 -16.83 -29.81 -10.28
N GLU A 347 -16.88 -30.70 -11.24
CA GLU A 347 -16.82 -30.33 -12.66
C GLU A 347 -18.16 -29.74 -13.13
N GLY A 348 -18.09 -28.82 -14.11
CA GLY A 348 -19.28 -28.27 -14.75
C GLY A 348 -19.44 -26.75 -14.63
N PRO A 349 -20.56 -26.20 -15.10
CA PRO A 349 -20.81 -24.73 -15.20
C PRO A 349 -20.79 -24.00 -13.87
N SER A 350 -21.12 -24.67 -12.77
CA SER A 350 -21.08 -24.10 -11.41
C SER A 350 -19.68 -23.68 -10.98
N ARG A 351 -18.65 -24.19 -11.64
CA ARG A 351 -17.25 -23.87 -11.35
C ARG A 351 -16.93 -22.41 -11.59
N ASP A 352 -17.45 -21.81 -12.64
CA ASP A 352 -17.18 -20.41 -12.98
C ASP A 352 -17.70 -19.46 -11.89
N ILE A 353 -18.86 -19.77 -11.33
CA ILE A 353 -19.44 -19.04 -10.19
C ILE A 353 -18.57 -19.21 -8.94
N ALA A 354 -18.01 -20.40 -8.73
CA ALA A 354 -17.15 -20.67 -7.58
C ALA A 354 -15.86 -19.85 -7.59
N TYR A 355 -15.32 -19.51 -8.74
CA TYR A 355 -14.04 -18.80 -8.86
C TYR A 355 -14.06 -17.43 -8.18
N GLY A 356 -15.16 -16.68 -8.25
CA GLY A 356 -15.33 -15.43 -7.55
C GLY A 356 -15.22 -15.57 -6.02
N GLY A 357 -15.60 -16.72 -5.50
CA GLY A 357 -15.58 -17.04 -4.06
C GLY A 357 -14.45 -17.95 -3.59
N MET A 358 -13.49 -18.30 -4.44
CA MET A 358 -12.35 -19.08 -4.00
C MET A 358 -11.59 -18.41 -2.87
N PRO A 359 -11.18 -19.17 -1.84
CA PRO A 359 -10.44 -18.62 -0.73
C PRO A 359 -9.18 -17.88 -1.18
N ALA A 360 -9.04 -16.67 -0.70
CA ALA A 360 -7.92 -15.85 -1.06
C ALA A 360 -6.56 -16.46 -0.70
N ALA A 361 -6.49 -17.25 0.37
CA ALA A 361 -5.28 -17.94 0.78
C ALA A 361 -4.96 -19.20 -0.06
N SER A 362 -5.88 -19.63 -0.94
CA SER A 362 -5.72 -20.85 -1.74
C SER A 362 -4.89 -20.68 -3.01
N HIS A 363 -4.52 -19.46 -3.38
CA HIS A 363 -3.74 -19.23 -4.57
C HIS A 363 -2.28 -19.69 -4.40
N TYR A 364 -1.68 -20.03 -5.51
CA TYR A 364 -0.34 -20.56 -5.61
C TYR A 364 0.46 -19.82 -6.69
N ARG A 365 1.73 -19.53 -6.42
CA ARG A 365 2.62 -18.93 -7.40
C ARG A 365 3.42 -20.01 -8.11
N TYR A 366 3.24 -20.11 -9.42
CA TYR A 366 4.00 -21.05 -10.22
C TYR A 366 5.48 -20.61 -10.31
N PRO A 367 6.45 -21.45 -9.87
CA PRO A 367 7.84 -21.01 -9.72
C PRO A 367 8.50 -20.55 -11.03
N LYS A 368 8.19 -21.18 -12.14
CA LYS A 368 8.83 -20.90 -13.44
C LYS A 368 8.35 -19.59 -14.06
N SER A 369 7.05 -19.37 -14.09
CA SER A 369 6.47 -18.17 -14.72
C SER A 369 6.26 -17.01 -13.73
N GLY A 370 6.31 -17.28 -12.43
CA GLY A 370 5.98 -16.31 -11.38
C GLY A 370 4.51 -15.93 -11.34
N THR A 371 3.67 -16.65 -12.06
CA THR A 371 2.22 -16.41 -12.14
C THR A 371 1.49 -17.01 -10.94
N MET A 372 0.28 -16.56 -10.71
CA MET A 372 -0.52 -17.01 -9.59
C MET A 372 -1.78 -17.70 -10.08
N HIS A 373 -2.04 -18.83 -9.48
CA HIS A 373 -3.16 -19.71 -9.86
C HIS A 373 -4.05 -19.97 -8.65
N PHE A 374 -5.33 -20.13 -8.87
CA PHE A 374 -6.23 -20.76 -7.92
C PHE A 374 -6.28 -22.25 -8.18
N ARG A 375 -6.34 -23.03 -7.11
CA ARG A 375 -6.44 -24.48 -7.19
C ARG A 375 -7.89 -24.92 -7.17
N ASN A 376 -8.31 -25.73 -8.12
CA ASN A 376 -9.60 -26.43 -8.06
C ASN A 376 -9.63 -27.45 -6.92
N ARG A 377 -8.48 -28.01 -6.59
CA ARG A 377 -8.28 -28.91 -5.45
C ARG A 377 -7.27 -28.32 -4.51
N ASN A 378 -7.59 -28.24 -3.24
CA ASN A 378 -6.67 -27.76 -2.22
C ASN A 378 -6.62 -28.78 -1.06
N PRO A 379 -5.46 -29.35 -0.76
CA PRO A 379 -5.31 -30.35 0.31
C PRO A 379 -5.33 -29.73 1.70
N GLY A 380 -5.20 -28.44 1.82
CA GLY A 380 -5.27 -27.71 3.09
C GLY A 380 -5.02 -26.23 2.94
N VAL A 381 -5.96 -25.40 3.41
CA VAL A 381 -5.84 -23.95 3.43
C VAL A 381 -6.56 -23.37 4.65
N TRP A 382 -5.91 -22.42 5.32
CA TRP A 382 -6.53 -21.65 6.39
C TRP A 382 -7.30 -20.45 5.83
N ILE A 383 -8.52 -20.25 6.32
CA ILE A 383 -9.40 -19.14 5.95
C ILE A 383 -10.10 -18.57 7.17
N HIS A 384 -10.54 -17.31 7.09
CA HIS A 384 -11.36 -16.68 8.13
C HIS A 384 -12.86 -16.99 7.97
N ALA A 385 -13.60 -16.90 9.06
CA ALA A 385 -15.03 -17.20 9.13
C ALA A 385 -15.90 -16.54 8.05
N PRO A 386 -15.71 -15.28 7.63
CA PRO A 386 -16.52 -14.70 6.55
C PRO A 386 -16.40 -15.45 5.23
N GLU A 387 -15.19 -15.75 4.77
CA GLU A 387 -14.98 -16.55 3.56
C GLU A 387 -15.43 -17.99 3.74
N PHE A 388 -15.28 -18.55 4.94
CA PHE A 388 -15.77 -19.90 5.24
C PHE A 388 -17.29 -20.02 5.06
N ARG A 389 -18.08 -19.02 5.52
CA ARG A 389 -19.52 -19.00 5.28
C ARG A 389 -19.89 -18.98 3.79
N ASN A 390 -19.11 -18.27 2.98
CA ASN A 390 -19.29 -18.29 1.52
C ASN A 390 -19.05 -19.69 0.93
N LEU A 391 -18.04 -20.41 1.43
CA LEU A 391 -17.80 -21.79 0.99
C LEU A 391 -18.89 -22.76 1.46
N LEU A 392 -19.46 -22.57 2.64
CA LEU A 392 -20.62 -23.36 3.08
C LEU A 392 -21.83 -23.15 2.16
N ARG A 393 -22.07 -21.93 1.70
CA ARG A 393 -23.08 -21.66 0.68
C ARG A 393 -22.75 -22.38 -0.63
N GLN A 394 -21.50 -22.33 -1.09
CA GLN A 394 -21.08 -23.06 -2.29
C GLN A 394 -21.25 -24.58 -2.13
N LEU A 395 -20.99 -25.11 -0.92
CA LEU A 395 -21.23 -26.50 -0.59
C LEU A 395 -22.71 -26.87 -0.69
N GLN A 396 -23.61 -26.04 -0.14
CA GLN A 396 -25.06 -26.22 -0.26
C GLN A 396 -25.55 -26.18 -1.71
N LEU A 397 -24.85 -25.43 -2.57
CA LEU A 397 -25.14 -25.34 -4.01
C LEU A 397 -24.49 -26.50 -4.82
N GLY A 398 -23.84 -27.46 -4.15
CA GLY A 398 -23.22 -28.60 -4.82
C GLY A 398 -21.98 -28.29 -5.65
N MET A 399 -21.30 -27.17 -5.36
CA MET A 399 -20.12 -26.76 -6.12
C MET A 399 -18.86 -27.55 -5.81
N PHE A 400 -18.88 -28.38 -4.76
CA PHE A 400 -17.74 -29.23 -4.37
C PHE A 400 -18.02 -30.70 -4.60
N SER A 401 -17.04 -31.42 -5.14
CA SER A 401 -17.00 -32.89 -5.13
C SER A 401 -16.47 -33.43 -3.80
N LYS A 402 -15.59 -32.65 -3.12
CA LYS A 402 -15.06 -32.94 -1.78
C LYS A 402 -14.94 -31.66 -1.00
N PHE A 403 -15.34 -31.71 0.27
CA PHE A 403 -15.18 -30.60 1.20
C PHE A 403 -15.08 -31.14 2.62
N ASP A 404 -13.99 -30.82 3.31
CA ASP A 404 -13.77 -31.20 4.70
C ASP A 404 -13.16 -30.03 5.48
N VAL A 405 -13.51 -29.93 6.75
CA VAL A 405 -12.81 -29.12 7.74
C VAL A 405 -11.84 -30.04 8.48
N ILE A 406 -10.56 -29.74 8.42
CA ILE A 406 -9.50 -30.50 9.11
C ILE A 406 -9.49 -30.12 10.59
N GLU A 407 -9.49 -28.83 10.85
CA GLU A 407 -9.51 -28.25 12.21
C GLU A 407 -10.00 -26.80 12.14
N ALA A 408 -10.42 -26.26 13.27
CA ALA A 408 -10.84 -24.87 13.39
C ALA A 408 -10.42 -24.26 14.73
N TRP A 409 -10.13 -22.97 14.71
CA TRP A 409 -10.06 -22.12 15.89
C TRP A 409 -11.21 -21.14 15.89
N VAL A 410 -12.10 -21.27 16.86
CA VAL A 410 -13.28 -20.42 17.03
C VAL A 410 -13.12 -19.56 18.27
N TYR A 411 -13.43 -18.28 18.14
CA TYR A 411 -13.36 -17.35 19.26
C TYR A 411 -14.74 -17.13 19.85
N ILE A 412 -14.89 -17.44 21.13
CA ILE A 412 -16.10 -17.16 21.90
C ILE A 412 -15.89 -15.83 22.61
N ASP A 413 -16.65 -14.84 22.22
CA ASP A 413 -16.56 -13.47 22.74
C ASP A 413 -17.64 -13.16 23.78
N ASP A 414 -17.46 -12.05 24.50
CA ASP A 414 -18.41 -11.54 25.51
C ASP A 414 -19.42 -10.54 24.92
N GLY A 415 -19.47 -10.39 23.60
CA GLY A 415 -20.30 -9.44 22.88
C GLY A 415 -19.77 -8.02 22.83
N THR A 416 -18.67 -7.69 23.52
CA THR A 416 -18.11 -6.35 23.48
C THR A 416 -17.43 -6.05 22.13
N LYS A 417 -17.64 -4.84 21.61
CA LYS A 417 -17.14 -4.38 20.31
C LYS A 417 -16.17 -3.20 20.50
N PRO A 418 -14.86 -3.46 20.65
CA PRO A 418 -13.87 -2.44 21.00
C PRO A 418 -13.66 -1.36 19.92
N PHE A 419 -14.20 -1.55 18.74
CA PHE A 419 -14.10 -0.61 17.62
C PHE A 419 -15.45 0.03 17.26
N ALA A 420 -16.49 -0.13 18.08
CA ALA A 420 -17.81 0.47 17.83
C ALA A 420 -17.75 2.01 17.68
N TRP A 421 -16.78 2.67 18.33
CA TRP A 421 -16.52 4.11 18.21
C TRP A 421 -16.23 4.57 16.76
N ILE A 422 -15.87 3.66 15.85
CA ILE A 422 -15.69 3.96 14.43
C ILE A 422 -17.01 4.48 13.82
N LEU A 423 -18.15 3.94 14.25
CA LEU A 423 -19.47 4.38 13.80
C LEU A 423 -19.72 5.85 14.15
N ASP A 424 -19.31 6.28 15.33
CA ASP A 424 -19.51 7.66 15.78
C ASP A 424 -18.60 8.63 15.04
N ILE A 425 -17.31 8.28 14.86
CA ILE A 425 -16.39 9.09 14.03
C ILE A 425 -16.88 9.17 12.59
N TYR A 426 -17.40 8.07 12.04
CA TYR A 426 -17.89 8.06 10.67
C TYR A 426 -19.15 8.94 10.53
N ARG A 427 -20.10 8.89 11.47
CA ARG A 427 -21.26 9.76 11.50
C ARG A 427 -20.83 11.23 11.57
N GLN A 428 -19.96 11.56 12.49
CA GLN A 428 -19.40 12.90 12.63
C GLN A 428 -18.70 13.38 11.35
N ARG A 429 -18.00 12.49 10.67
CA ARG A 429 -17.39 12.78 9.36
C ARG A 429 -18.44 13.13 8.31
N GLN A 430 -19.58 12.42 8.27
CA GLN A 430 -20.64 12.72 7.32
C GLN A 430 -21.27 14.09 7.60
N GLU A 431 -21.48 14.44 8.85
CA GLU A 431 -21.96 15.76 9.26
C GLU A 431 -20.98 16.87 8.82
N TRP A 432 -19.69 16.68 9.07
CA TRP A 432 -18.64 17.62 8.61
C TRP A 432 -18.60 17.74 7.10
N LYS A 433 -18.72 16.63 6.37
CA LYS A 433 -18.76 16.62 4.90
C LYS A 433 -19.95 17.42 4.38
N ALA A 434 -21.14 17.20 4.95
CA ALA A 434 -22.36 17.94 4.58
C ALA A 434 -22.25 19.44 4.88
N ALA A 435 -21.57 19.81 5.96
CA ALA A 435 -21.31 21.19 6.35
C ALA A 435 -20.11 21.85 5.62
N GLY A 436 -19.43 21.15 4.71
CA GLY A 436 -18.20 21.64 4.07
C GLY A 436 -17.03 21.85 5.04
N ASN A 437 -17.07 21.23 6.22
CA ASN A 437 -16.04 21.37 7.24
C ASN A 437 -14.83 20.48 6.90
N PRO A 438 -13.61 21.04 6.74
CA PRO A 438 -12.42 20.29 6.38
C PRO A 438 -11.98 19.24 7.44
N ALA A 439 -12.52 19.27 8.67
CA ALA A 439 -12.29 18.24 9.67
C ALA A 439 -12.68 16.82 9.18
N GLU A 440 -13.56 16.71 8.17
CA GLU A 440 -13.89 15.44 7.53
C GLU A 440 -12.66 14.71 6.98
N LEU A 441 -11.68 15.46 6.45
CA LEU A 441 -10.45 14.89 5.92
C LEU A 441 -9.61 14.23 7.01
N ALA A 442 -9.55 14.84 8.19
CA ALA A 442 -8.85 14.27 9.35
C ALA A 442 -9.48 12.94 9.79
N ALA A 443 -10.80 12.90 9.89
CA ALA A 443 -11.53 11.68 10.23
C ALA A 443 -11.33 10.59 9.16
N LYS A 444 -11.43 10.95 7.87
CA LYS A 444 -11.19 10.04 6.74
C LYS A 444 -9.79 9.44 6.78
N LEU A 445 -8.75 10.27 6.97
CA LEU A 445 -7.36 9.81 7.09
C LEU A 445 -7.18 8.86 8.28
N GLY A 446 -7.81 9.19 9.41
CA GLY A 446 -7.76 8.40 10.63
C GLY A 446 -8.33 7.00 10.44
N ILE A 447 -9.62 6.91 10.15
CA ILE A 447 -10.33 5.62 10.10
C ILE A 447 -9.82 4.70 8.99
N ASN A 448 -9.48 5.24 7.81
CA ASN A 448 -8.96 4.43 6.70
C ASN A 448 -7.54 3.88 6.97
N SER A 449 -6.83 4.42 7.96
CA SER A 449 -5.48 3.97 8.31
C SER A 449 -5.44 2.95 9.45
N LEU A 450 -6.57 2.70 10.14
CA LEU A 450 -6.64 1.82 11.30
C LEU A 450 -6.24 0.38 10.95
N TYR A 451 -6.83 -0.18 9.91
CA TYR A 451 -6.52 -1.53 9.45
C TYR A 451 -5.02 -1.75 9.22
N GLY A 452 -4.36 -0.79 8.56
CA GLY A 452 -2.93 -0.87 8.27
C GLY A 452 -2.05 -1.01 9.54
N LYS A 453 -2.52 -0.53 10.69
CA LYS A 453 -1.83 -0.72 11.97
C LYS A 453 -1.95 -2.14 12.50
N LEU A 454 -3.10 -2.77 12.34
CA LEU A 454 -3.32 -4.15 12.78
C LEU A 454 -2.50 -5.15 11.94
N ALA A 455 -2.33 -4.86 10.66
CA ALA A 455 -1.54 -5.67 9.72
C ALA A 455 -0.04 -5.30 9.68
N GLN A 456 0.39 -4.26 10.40
CA GLN A 456 1.76 -3.75 10.35
C GLN A 456 2.76 -4.79 10.88
N ARG A 457 3.86 -5.03 10.12
CA ARG A 457 4.91 -6.00 10.47
C ARG A 457 6.22 -5.39 10.93
N ILE A 458 6.43 -4.09 10.70
CA ILE A 458 7.69 -3.38 10.95
C ILE A 458 7.48 -2.35 12.06
N GLY A 459 8.45 -2.22 12.96
CA GLY A 459 8.50 -1.11 13.93
C GLY A 459 8.13 -1.46 15.37
N GLY A 460 8.10 -2.74 15.75
CA GLY A 460 7.85 -3.17 17.13
C GLY A 460 9.11 -3.38 17.97
N LYS A 461 8.96 -3.40 19.29
CA LYS A 461 9.92 -4.01 20.20
C LYS A 461 9.90 -5.52 20.00
N GLN A 462 11.06 -6.17 20.01
CA GLN A 462 11.17 -7.62 19.75
C GLN A 462 10.63 -8.09 18.39
N GLY A 463 10.44 -7.17 17.43
CA GLY A 463 9.95 -7.50 16.09
C GLY A 463 8.43 -7.46 15.91
N VAL A 464 7.63 -7.33 16.99
CA VAL A 464 6.17 -7.24 16.90
C VAL A 464 5.72 -5.78 17.08
N PRO A 465 5.03 -5.16 16.11
CA PRO A 465 4.49 -3.82 16.26
C PRO A 465 3.39 -3.74 17.33
N THR A 466 3.25 -2.57 17.95
CA THR A 466 2.34 -2.34 19.10
C THR A 466 0.90 -2.80 18.86
N TRP A 467 0.39 -2.60 17.65
CA TRP A 467 -0.99 -2.86 17.27
C TRP A 467 -1.16 -4.08 16.38
N HIS A 468 -0.08 -4.84 16.16
CA HIS A 468 -0.12 -6.02 15.30
C HIS A 468 -1.06 -7.09 15.86
N GLN A 469 -2.10 -7.44 15.06
CA GLN A 469 -3.10 -8.44 15.43
C GLN A 469 -3.69 -9.04 14.15
N LEU A 470 -3.12 -10.16 13.69
CA LEU A 470 -3.50 -10.79 12.42
C LEU A 470 -4.89 -11.42 12.45
N GLN A 471 -5.36 -11.86 13.61
CA GLN A 471 -6.70 -12.40 13.77
C GLN A 471 -7.77 -11.35 13.39
N TRP A 472 -7.62 -10.10 13.88
CA TRP A 472 -8.46 -8.99 13.45
C TRP A 472 -8.20 -8.58 12.00
N ALA A 473 -6.93 -8.39 11.63
CA ALA A 473 -6.58 -7.90 10.29
C ALA A 473 -7.05 -8.84 9.17
N GLY A 474 -6.91 -10.15 9.37
CA GLY A 474 -7.36 -11.15 8.41
C GLY A 474 -8.89 -11.25 8.33
N HIS A 475 -9.58 -11.12 9.47
CA HIS A 475 -11.04 -11.08 9.49
C HIS A 475 -11.60 -9.87 8.74
N ILE A 476 -11.01 -8.66 8.93
CA ILE A 476 -11.41 -7.43 8.23
C ILE A 476 -11.39 -7.63 6.72
N THR A 477 -10.26 -8.09 6.20
CA THR A 477 -10.09 -8.26 4.76
C THR A 477 -10.92 -9.42 4.21
N SER A 478 -11.11 -10.48 5.01
CA SER A 478 -11.98 -11.61 4.67
C SER A 478 -13.44 -11.17 4.60
N THR A 479 -13.91 -10.33 5.52
CA THR A 479 -15.28 -9.75 5.49
C THR A 479 -15.51 -8.98 4.20
N CYS A 480 -14.58 -8.11 3.82
CA CYS A 480 -14.70 -7.34 2.59
C CYS A 480 -14.74 -8.26 1.36
N ARG A 481 -13.84 -9.26 1.26
CA ARG A 481 -13.85 -10.23 0.17
C ARG A 481 -15.14 -11.06 0.12
N ALA A 482 -15.65 -11.44 1.28
CA ALA A 482 -16.89 -12.19 1.39
C ALA A 482 -18.08 -11.37 0.91
N MET A 483 -18.15 -10.09 1.29
CA MET A 483 -19.21 -9.19 0.82
C MET A 483 -19.21 -9.03 -0.71
N LEU A 484 -18.03 -8.88 -1.33
CA LEU A 484 -17.92 -8.81 -2.80
C LEU A 484 -18.50 -10.06 -3.45
N TYR A 485 -18.16 -11.24 -2.95
CA TYR A 485 -18.66 -12.49 -3.50
C TYR A 485 -20.16 -12.68 -3.24
N ASP A 486 -20.63 -12.44 -2.02
CA ASP A 486 -22.03 -12.58 -1.65
C ASP A 486 -22.95 -11.71 -2.51
N THR A 487 -22.50 -10.50 -2.84
CA THR A 487 -23.23 -9.57 -3.69
C THR A 487 -23.25 -10.02 -5.16
N SER A 488 -22.19 -10.62 -5.65
CA SER A 488 -21.95 -10.76 -7.09
C SER A 488 -22.01 -12.18 -7.64
N TRP A 489 -22.09 -13.23 -6.82
CA TRP A 489 -21.99 -14.61 -7.33
C TRP A 489 -23.10 -15.01 -8.32
N ARG A 490 -24.31 -14.38 -8.22
CA ARG A 490 -25.41 -14.61 -9.18
C ARG A 490 -25.19 -13.89 -10.51
N HIS A 491 -24.29 -12.90 -10.52
CA HIS A 491 -23.99 -12.05 -11.69
C HIS A 491 -22.67 -12.43 -12.35
N PHE A 492 -22.11 -13.60 -12.04
CA PHE A 492 -20.78 -13.97 -12.52
C PHE A 492 -20.57 -13.77 -14.01
N PRO A 493 -21.49 -14.13 -14.93
CA PRO A 493 -21.29 -13.90 -16.35
C PRO A 493 -21.16 -12.42 -16.74
N ASP A 494 -21.67 -11.51 -15.91
CA ASP A 494 -21.71 -10.08 -16.15
C ASP A 494 -20.59 -9.33 -15.43
N LEU A 495 -19.84 -10.01 -14.55
CA LEU A 495 -18.76 -9.38 -13.79
C LEU A 495 -17.58 -8.98 -14.70
N ILE A 496 -17.11 -7.74 -14.48
CA ILE A 496 -15.90 -7.22 -15.12
C ILE A 496 -14.71 -7.37 -14.18
N ALA A 497 -14.84 -6.90 -12.93
CA ALA A 497 -13.74 -6.92 -11.99
C ALA A 497 -14.16 -6.78 -10.53
N TYR A 498 -13.27 -7.22 -9.62
CA TYR A 498 -13.20 -6.78 -8.23
C TYR A 498 -12.01 -5.82 -8.05
N GLU A 499 -12.25 -4.72 -7.34
CA GLU A 499 -11.26 -3.70 -7.04
C GLU A 499 -11.24 -3.38 -5.53
N THR A 500 -10.74 -4.29 -4.71
CA THR A 500 -10.61 -4.23 -3.24
C THR A 500 -11.94 -4.27 -2.48
N ASP A 501 -12.75 -3.25 -2.63
CA ASP A 501 -14.04 -2.97 -1.98
C ASP A 501 -15.14 -2.61 -2.97
N GLY A 502 -14.82 -2.72 -4.28
CA GLY A 502 -15.72 -2.41 -5.37
C GLY A 502 -15.92 -3.56 -6.34
N ILE A 503 -17.06 -3.56 -6.99
CA ILE A 503 -17.50 -4.50 -8.04
C ILE A 503 -17.78 -3.69 -9.30
N TYR A 504 -17.31 -4.19 -10.45
CA TYR A 504 -17.69 -3.69 -11.77
C TYR A 504 -18.42 -4.78 -12.53
N SER A 505 -19.58 -4.45 -13.11
CA SER A 505 -20.44 -5.37 -13.83
C SER A 505 -21.10 -4.71 -15.04
N THR A 506 -21.54 -5.50 -16.02
CA THR A 506 -22.35 -5.03 -17.15
C THR A 506 -23.85 -4.99 -16.84
N ARG A 507 -24.25 -5.46 -15.64
CA ARG A 507 -25.61 -5.40 -15.13
C ARG A 507 -25.63 -4.85 -13.70
N PRO A 508 -26.70 -4.16 -13.28
CA PRO A 508 -26.85 -3.75 -11.89
C PRO A 508 -26.83 -4.95 -10.94
N MET A 509 -26.34 -4.76 -9.72
CA MET A 509 -26.43 -5.77 -8.67
C MET A 509 -27.86 -5.77 -8.11
N ASP A 510 -28.50 -6.93 -8.07
CA ASP A 510 -29.90 -7.07 -7.60
C ASP A 510 -30.04 -6.87 -6.09
N GLU A 511 -29.04 -7.37 -5.35
CA GLU A 511 -29.03 -7.33 -3.89
C GLU A 511 -27.71 -6.74 -3.39
N LEU A 512 -27.79 -5.64 -2.66
CA LEU A 512 -26.65 -5.00 -2.03
C LEU A 512 -26.81 -5.09 -0.50
N PRO A 513 -26.06 -5.96 0.18
CA PRO A 513 -26.10 -6.07 1.63
C PRO A 513 -25.88 -4.71 2.29
N ASN A 514 -26.64 -4.39 3.32
CA ASN A 514 -26.71 -3.08 3.99
C ASN A 514 -27.34 -1.95 3.16
N GLY A 515 -27.79 -2.23 1.92
CA GLY A 515 -28.44 -1.24 1.05
C GLY A 515 -27.52 -0.22 0.40
N VAL A 516 -28.09 0.61 -0.45
CA VAL A 516 -27.43 1.73 -1.12
C VAL A 516 -27.51 2.97 -0.26
N GLY A 517 -26.43 3.72 -0.14
CA GLY A 517 -26.41 4.97 0.63
C GLY A 517 -24.98 5.40 1.00
N THR A 518 -24.91 6.36 1.91
CA THR A 518 -23.64 6.96 2.34
C THR A 518 -23.17 6.52 3.73
N ALA A 519 -23.95 5.66 4.42
CA ALA A 519 -23.57 5.17 5.73
C ALA A 519 -22.41 4.14 5.64
N LEU A 520 -21.75 3.93 6.76
CA LEU A 520 -20.65 2.99 6.85
C LEU A 520 -21.09 1.56 6.46
N GLY A 521 -20.43 0.96 5.48
CA GLY A 521 -20.73 -0.37 4.98
C GLY A 521 -21.88 -0.45 3.98
N GLN A 522 -22.57 0.66 3.68
CA GLN A 522 -23.50 0.73 2.56
C GLN A 522 -22.76 0.85 1.23
N TRP A 523 -23.47 0.62 0.15
CA TRP A 523 -22.91 0.65 -1.18
C TRP A 523 -23.17 2.00 -1.87
N GLU A 524 -22.13 2.55 -2.45
CA GLU A 524 -22.21 3.65 -3.41
C GLU A 524 -22.27 3.05 -4.81
N VAL A 525 -23.30 3.41 -5.59
CA VAL A 525 -23.52 2.85 -6.93
C VAL A 525 -23.38 3.97 -7.95
N GLU A 526 -22.58 3.72 -8.99
CA GLU A 526 -22.44 4.63 -10.13
C GLU A 526 -22.65 3.87 -11.44
N GLU A 527 -23.16 4.57 -12.45
CA GLU A 527 -23.35 4.04 -13.80
C GLU A 527 -22.44 4.77 -14.77
N TYR A 528 -21.93 4.00 -15.75
CA TYR A 528 -21.05 4.46 -16.80
C TYR A 528 -21.52 3.92 -18.15
N SER A 529 -21.20 4.64 -19.25
CA SER A 529 -21.58 4.23 -20.60
C SER A 529 -20.58 3.29 -21.28
N GLY A 530 -19.44 3.02 -20.65
CA GLY A 530 -18.43 2.10 -21.19
C GLY A 530 -17.21 1.95 -20.29
N VAL A 531 -16.40 0.94 -20.58
CA VAL A 531 -15.13 0.67 -19.91
C VAL A 531 -14.08 0.16 -20.88
N LEU A 532 -12.86 0.66 -20.77
CA LEU A 532 -11.66 0.02 -21.27
C LEU A 532 -10.91 -0.58 -20.09
N TYR A 533 -11.01 -1.87 -19.89
CA TYR A 533 -10.39 -2.58 -18.78
C TYR A 533 -9.20 -3.40 -19.27
N LEU A 534 -8.00 -3.08 -18.83
CA LEU A 534 -6.77 -3.71 -19.30
C LEU A 534 -6.24 -4.76 -18.34
N GLN A 535 -6.26 -4.46 -17.08
CA GLN A 535 -5.90 -5.36 -15.98
C GLN A 535 -6.37 -4.79 -14.64
N SER A 536 -6.30 -5.58 -13.58
CA SER A 536 -6.64 -5.12 -12.23
C SER A 536 -5.92 -3.82 -11.88
N GLY A 537 -6.69 -2.79 -11.56
CA GLY A 537 -6.22 -1.44 -11.24
C GLY A 537 -5.74 -0.61 -12.43
N VAL A 538 -5.96 -1.03 -13.68
CA VAL A 538 -5.62 -0.25 -14.88
C VAL A 538 -6.78 -0.29 -15.87
N TYR A 539 -7.57 0.80 -15.85
CA TYR A 539 -8.77 0.91 -16.67
C TYR A 539 -9.22 2.36 -16.84
N TRP A 540 -10.05 2.60 -17.85
CA TRP A 540 -10.78 3.85 -18.09
C TRP A 540 -12.28 3.58 -18.02
N LEU A 541 -13.02 4.51 -17.44
CA LEU A 541 -14.48 4.51 -17.44
C LEU A 541 -14.96 5.64 -18.33
N ARG A 542 -16.03 5.43 -19.07
CA ARG A 542 -16.69 6.44 -19.87
C ARG A 542 -17.94 6.90 -19.14
N ASP A 543 -18.04 8.20 -18.88
CA ASP A 543 -19.21 8.77 -18.21
C ASP A 543 -20.48 8.71 -19.10
N MET A 544 -21.60 9.10 -18.55
CA MET A 544 -22.89 9.09 -19.26
C MET A 544 -22.95 10.13 -20.39
N ASP A 545 -22.09 11.14 -20.36
CA ASP A 545 -21.94 12.16 -21.43
C ASP A 545 -21.04 11.67 -22.57
N GLY A 546 -20.48 10.47 -22.48
CA GLY A 546 -19.62 9.86 -23.49
C GLY A 546 -18.13 10.20 -23.38
N ASN A 547 -17.71 10.89 -22.30
CA ASN A 547 -16.32 11.28 -22.11
C ASN A 547 -15.54 10.22 -21.32
N TRP A 548 -14.34 9.87 -21.79
CA TRP A 548 -13.45 9.02 -21.05
C TRP A 548 -12.84 9.76 -19.86
N LYS A 549 -13.10 9.26 -18.65
CA LYS A 549 -12.50 9.77 -17.41
C LYS A 549 -10.99 9.46 -17.40
N LYS A 550 -10.24 10.19 -16.57
CA LYS A 550 -8.83 9.88 -16.34
C LYS A 550 -8.64 8.42 -15.89
N PRO A 551 -7.61 7.71 -16.38
CA PRO A 551 -7.44 6.31 -16.06
C PRO A 551 -7.23 6.07 -14.57
N LYS A 552 -7.78 4.99 -14.07
CA LYS A 552 -7.25 4.37 -12.86
C LYS A 552 -5.96 3.66 -13.24
N THR A 553 -4.91 3.84 -12.46
CA THR A 553 -3.59 3.27 -12.76
C THR A 553 -2.94 2.70 -11.52
N ARG A 554 -2.22 1.61 -11.70
CA ARG A 554 -1.52 0.95 -10.63
C ARG A 554 -0.05 0.77 -10.99
N GLY A 555 0.81 1.46 -10.22
CA GLY A 555 2.26 1.40 -10.41
C GLY A 555 2.80 2.13 -11.63
N VAL A 556 1.98 2.98 -12.25
CA VAL A 556 2.34 3.93 -13.29
C VAL A 556 1.59 5.23 -13.03
N PRO A 557 2.23 6.40 -13.11
CA PRO A 557 1.53 7.68 -13.00
C PRO A 557 0.49 7.85 -14.12
N GLN A 558 -0.68 8.42 -13.79
CA GLN A 558 -1.78 8.61 -14.73
C GLN A 558 -1.38 9.35 -16.01
N GLN A 559 -0.50 10.33 -15.90
CA GLN A 559 -0.02 11.14 -17.01
C GLN A 559 0.74 10.38 -18.10
N HIS A 560 1.22 9.18 -17.79
CA HIS A 560 1.92 8.31 -18.75
C HIS A 560 1.00 7.26 -19.39
N MET A 561 -0.29 7.26 -19.02
CA MET A 561 -1.28 6.32 -19.53
C MET A 561 -2.17 7.02 -20.55
N GLU A 562 -1.92 6.79 -21.83
CA GLU A 562 -2.66 7.38 -22.94
C GLU A 562 -3.70 6.37 -23.45
N PHE A 563 -4.96 6.83 -23.56
CA PHE A 563 -6.08 6.00 -24.00
C PHE A 563 -5.88 5.41 -25.40
N ASP A 564 -5.47 6.27 -26.36
CA ASP A 564 -5.31 5.85 -27.77
C ASP A 564 -4.22 4.81 -27.93
N LYS A 565 -3.09 4.96 -27.24
CA LYS A 565 -2.02 3.95 -27.23
C LYS A 565 -2.46 2.63 -26.59
N ALA A 566 -3.29 2.70 -25.55
CA ALA A 566 -3.85 1.52 -24.92
C ALA A 566 -4.82 0.79 -25.87
N MET A 567 -5.66 1.54 -26.59
CA MET A 567 -6.56 1.01 -27.60
C MET A 567 -5.81 0.39 -28.78
N GLU A 568 -4.80 1.08 -29.29
CA GLU A 568 -3.95 0.54 -30.37
C GLU A 568 -3.29 -0.78 -29.96
N ALA A 569 -2.72 -0.83 -28.75
CA ALA A 569 -2.09 -2.03 -28.22
C ALA A 569 -3.11 -3.19 -28.08
N LEU A 570 -4.32 -2.89 -27.63
CA LEU A 570 -5.39 -3.88 -27.50
C LEU A 570 -5.82 -4.44 -28.87
N VAL A 571 -6.08 -3.55 -29.82
CA VAL A 571 -6.55 -3.94 -31.19
C VAL A 571 -5.47 -4.72 -31.93
N SER A 572 -4.22 -4.28 -31.82
CA SER A 572 -3.08 -4.97 -32.48
C SER A 572 -2.64 -6.23 -31.74
N LYS A 573 -3.24 -6.56 -30.60
CA LYS A 573 -2.84 -7.65 -29.69
C LYS A 573 -1.37 -7.57 -29.28
N LYS A 574 -0.84 -6.36 -29.18
CA LYS A 574 0.52 -6.06 -28.71
C LYS A 574 0.48 -5.62 -27.26
N SER A 575 1.64 -5.56 -26.65
CA SER A 575 1.78 -4.96 -25.31
C SER A 575 1.78 -3.44 -25.38
N LEU A 576 1.19 -2.80 -24.36
CA LEU A 576 1.35 -1.38 -24.13
C LEU A 576 2.64 -1.15 -23.33
N LYS A 577 3.56 -0.42 -23.91
CA LYS A 577 4.79 -0.01 -23.25
C LYS A 577 4.65 1.40 -22.71
N VAL A 578 4.87 1.55 -21.42
CA VAL A 578 4.82 2.85 -20.74
C VAL A 578 6.18 3.13 -20.16
N THR A 579 6.80 4.17 -20.67
CA THR A 579 8.09 4.64 -20.22
C THR A 579 7.92 5.66 -19.12
N GLN A 580 8.67 5.53 -18.04
CA GLN A 580 8.68 6.50 -16.96
C GLN A 580 10.10 6.74 -16.48
N ASN A 581 10.42 8.01 -16.24
CA ASN A 581 11.65 8.35 -15.57
C ASN A 581 11.49 8.16 -14.06
N GLN A 582 12.37 7.41 -13.46
CA GLN A 582 12.37 7.15 -12.04
C GLN A 582 13.69 7.57 -11.43
N PHE A 583 13.62 8.36 -10.36
CA PHE A 583 14.79 8.65 -9.54
C PHE A 583 15.26 7.38 -8.84
N ILE A 584 16.49 6.97 -9.12
CA ILE A 584 17.06 5.78 -8.49
C ILE A 584 17.68 6.18 -7.17
N ARG A 585 17.22 5.57 -6.11
CA ARG A 585 17.84 5.69 -4.80
C ARG A 585 19.26 5.17 -4.84
N PHE A 586 20.16 5.87 -4.20
CA PHE A 586 21.56 5.50 -4.06
C PHE A 586 21.73 4.04 -3.58
N GLY A 587 21.06 3.65 -2.49
CA GLY A 587 21.15 2.29 -1.96
C GLY A 587 20.62 1.20 -2.89
N LEU A 588 19.57 1.49 -3.69
CA LEU A 588 19.07 0.55 -4.70
C LEU A 588 20.03 0.44 -5.89
N ALA A 589 20.66 1.54 -6.29
CA ALA A 589 21.64 1.55 -7.37
C ALA A 589 22.88 0.74 -6.98
N ASP A 590 23.35 0.88 -5.76
CA ASP A 590 24.47 0.11 -5.20
C ASP A 590 24.16 -1.39 -5.13
N MET A 591 22.99 -1.76 -4.59
CA MET A 591 22.56 -3.16 -4.51
C MET A 591 22.38 -3.83 -5.88
N ARG A 592 21.88 -3.08 -6.88
CA ARG A 592 21.67 -3.62 -8.24
C ARG A 592 22.95 -3.78 -9.05
N ARG A 593 24.01 -3.04 -8.71
CA ARG A 593 25.22 -2.92 -9.52
C ARG A 593 26.48 -3.50 -8.87
N ASN A 594 26.35 -4.34 -7.87
CA ASN A 594 27.48 -5.02 -7.24
C ASN A 594 28.62 -4.08 -6.77
N GLY A 595 28.24 -2.93 -6.18
CA GLY A 595 29.23 -2.06 -5.54
C GLY A 595 29.80 -0.93 -6.39
N ASN A 596 29.27 -0.69 -7.57
CA ASN A 596 29.63 0.51 -8.32
C ASN A 596 28.87 1.71 -7.75
N ASN A 597 29.56 2.60 -7.05
CA ASN A 597 29.06 3.86 -6.50
C ASN A 597 28.73 4.89 -7.59
N ILE A 598 28.11 4.48 -8.68
CA ILE A 598 27.67 5.40 -9.72
C ILE A 598 26.34 5.98 -9.26
N TRP A 599 26.40 7.21 -8.80
CA TRP A 599 25.24 8.01 -8.47
C TRP A 599 24.52 8.42 -9.76
N ARG A 600 23.29 7.94 -9.96
CA ARG A 600 22.44 8.35 -11.07
C ARG A 600 21.22 9.05 -10.53
N THR A 601 20.89 10.17 -11.14
CA THR A 601 19.70 10.95 -10.80
C THR A 601 18.42 10.28 -11.26
N TRP A 602 18.40 9.88 -12.49
CA TRP A 602 17.21 9.37 -13.14
C TRP A 602 17.51 8.10 -13.92
N GLN A 603 16.58 7.20 -13.90
CA GLN A 603 16.57 6.01 -14.75
C GLN A 603 15.24 5.94 -15.48
N THR A 604 15.30 5.75 -16.77
CA THR A 604 14.14 5.39 -17.56
C THR A 604 13.77 3.94 -17.32
N ASN A 605 12.57 3.70 -16.83
CA ASN A 605 12.00 2.38 -16.67
C ASN A 605 10.85 2.20 -17.64
N GLU A 606 10.87 1.11 -18.39
CA GLU A 606 9.76 0.68 -19.21
C GLU A 606 8.91 -0.31 -18.43
N LYS A 607 7.61 -0.07 -18.36
CA LYS A 607 6.63 -1.02 -17.85
C LYS A 607 5.74 -1.48 -18.99
N GLU A 608 5.70 -2.78 -19.17
CA GLU A 608 4.93 -3.42 -20.23
C GLU A 608 3.63 -3.99 -19.68
N PHE A 609 2.53 -3.73 -20.38
CA PHE A 609 1.21 -4.28 -20.12
C PHE A 609 0.79 -5.11 -21.34
N SER A 610 0.67 -6.41 -21.17
CA SER A 610 0.26 -7.34 -22.22
C SER A 610 -1.24 -7.61 -22.16
N PHE A 611 -1.92 -7.51 -23.30
CA PHE A 611 -3.38 -7.63 -23.41
C PHE A 611 -3.86 -8.70 -24.36
N GLY A 612 -3.00 -9.43 -25.04
CA GLY A 612 -3.41 -10.41 -26.04
C GLY A 612 -2.37 -11.46 -26.34
N GLY A 613 -2.79 -12.55 -26.97
CA GLY A 613 -1.94 -13.65 -27.35
C GLY A 613 -1.24 -14.31 -26.16
N ASP A 614 -0.04 -14.78 -26.39
CA ASP A 614 0.77 -15.47 -25.37
C ASP A 614 1.17 -14.59 -24.18
N GLY A 615 0.99 -13.27 -24.29
CA GLY A 615 1.31 -12.31 -23.26
C GLY A 615 0.28 -12.20 -22.13
N PHE A 616 -0.89 -12.77 -22.24
CA PHE A 616 -1.88 -12.75 -21.16
C PHE A 616 -1.34 -13.35 -19.89
N GLY A 617 -0.47 -14.30 -20.04
CA GLY A 617 0.13 -15.01 -18.96
C GLY A 617 0.85 -14.19 -17.93
N SER A 618 1.60 -13.22 -18.33
CA SER A 618 2.41 -12.41 -17.43
C SER A 618 1.65 -11.29 -16.73
N ALA A 619 0.47 -10.93 -17.20
CA ALA A 619 -0.27 -9.77 -16.73
C ALA A 619 -1.18 -10.02 -15.53
N GLY A 620 -1.24 -11.24 -15.01
CA GLY A 620 -2.01 -11.57 -13.82
C GLY A 620 -3.51 -11.54 -14.04
N LYS A 621 -3.96 -12.08 -15.12
CA LYS A 621 -5.37 -12.19 -15.49
C LYS A 621 -5.82 -13.62 -15.28
N ARG A 622 -7.07 -13.78 -14.94
CA ARG A 622 -7.69 -15.08 -14.92
C ARG A 622 -8.11 -15.44 -16.36
N LEU A 623 -7.63 -16.56 -16.86
CA LEU A 623 -8.03 -17.09 -18.14
C LEU A 623 -8.82 -18.37 -17.92
N HIS A 624 -9.93 -18.47 -18.60
CA HIS A 624 -10.78 -19.64 -18.66
C HIS A 624 -10.58 -20.31 -20.02
N VAL A 625 -10.06 -21.50 -20.07
CA VAL A 625 -9.72 -22.22 -21.30
C VAL A 625 -10.50 -23.51 -21.41
N ALA A 626 -10.87 -23.88 -22.64
CA ALA A 626 -11.52 -25.17 -22.90
C ALA A 626 -10.53 -26.35 -22.84
N LYS A 627 -9.23 -26.06 -22.96
CA LYS A 627 -8.17 -27.05 -22.82
C LYS A 627 -7.30 -26.75 -21.63
N ALA A 628 -6.79 -27.76 -21.02
CA ALA A 628 -5.83 -27.65 -19.94
C ALA A 628 -4.59 -26.84 -20.37
N CYS A 629 -4.20 -25.90 -19.54
CA CYS A 629 -2.91 -25.24 -19.65
C CYS A 629 -1.81 -26.23 -19.25
N LYS A 630 -0.74 -26.31 -20.06
CA LYS A 630 0.39 -27.22 -19.79
C LYS A 630 1.01 -26.99 -18.41
N GLU A 631 1.15 -25.73 -18.00
CA GLU A 631 1.70 -25.38 -16.68
C GLU A 631 0.78 -25.82 -15.54
N CYS A 632 -0.54 -25.69 -15.70
CA CYS A 632 -1.51 -26.14 -14.71
C CYS A 632 -1.55 -27.67 -14.62
N VAL A 633 -1.52 -28.36 -15.74
CA VAL A 633 -1.45 -29.83 -15.78
C VAL A 633 -0.18 -30.33 -15.09
N GLN A 634 0.97 -29.75 -15.46
CA GLN A 634 2.25 -30.14 -14.87
C GLN A 634 2.38 -29.76 -13.40
N GLY A 635 1.79 -28.62 -13.00
CA GLY A 635 1.89 -28.12 -11.64
C GLY A 635 0.88 -28.71 -10.66
N TYR A 636 -0.29 -29.13 -11.13
CA TYR A 636 -1.42 -29.53 -10.28
C TYR A 636 -2.01 -30.89 -10.60
N GLY A 637 -1.62 -31.51 -11.68
CA GLY A 637 -2.11 -32.82 -12.07
C GLY A 637 -3.59 -32.87 -12.49
N TYR A 638 -4.16 -31.76 -12.93
CA TYR A 638 -5.51 -31.71 -13.48
C TYR A 638 -5.57 -30.89 -14.77
N GLU A 639 -6.52 -31.26 -15.63
CA GLU A 639 -6.54 -30.86 -17.03
C GLU A 639 -7.22 -29.51 -17.29
N GLU A 640 -7.92 -28.95 -16.32
CA GLU A 640 -8.67 -27.73 -16.55
C GLU A 640 -8.06 -26.52 -15.90
N THR A 641 -8.13 -25.45 -16.61
CA THR A 641 -7.68 -24.14 -16.22
C THR A 641 -8.76 -23.11 -16.42
N LEU A 642 -8.46 -21.90 -16.02
CA LEU A 642 -9.30 -20.74 -16.15
C LEU A 642 -9.11 -20.08 -17.51
N HIS A 643 -10.14 -19.49 -18.07
CA HIS A 643 -10.00 -18.52 -19.13
C HIS A 643 -10.61 -17.18 -18.73
N THR A 644 -10.08 -16.12 -19.26
CA THR A 644 -10.63 -14.79 -19.13
C THR A 644 -11.56 -14.53 -20.31
N LEU A 645 -12.76 -14.09 -20.02
CA LEU A 645 -13.62 -13.51 -21.03
C LEU A 645 -13.05 -12.14 -21.41
N MET A 646 -12.83 -11.93 -22.71
CA MET A 646 -12.30 -10.66 -23.21
C MET A 646 -13.43 -9.78 -23.74
N LEU A 647 -13.36 -8.52 -23.41
CA LEU A 647 -14.21 -7.50 -24.04
C LEU A 647 -13.74 -7.29 -25.48
N SER A 648 -14.67 -7.35 -26.41
CA SER A 648 -14.37 -7.10 -27.83
C SER A 648 -13.99 -5.65 -28.06
N PRO A 649 -12.96 -5.37 -28.89
CA PRO A 649 -12.64 -4.00 -29.30
C PRO A 649 -13.79 -3.23 -29.97
N LYS A 650 -14.79 -3.93 -30.47
CA LYS A 650 -16.01 -3.34 -31.08
C LYS A 650 -17.14 -3.13 -30.07
N GLY A 651 -16.85 -3.27 -28.79
CA GLY A 651 -17.88 -3.14 -27.76
C GLY A 651 -18.80 -4.34 -27.61
N PHE A 652 -18.60 -5.40 -28.37
CA PHE A 652 -19.33 -6.63 -28.14
C PHE A 652 -18.83 -7.26 -26.87
N PRO A 653 -19.75 -7.65 -26.02
CA PRO A 653 -19.43 -7.74 -24.61
C PRO A 653 -18.28 -8.69 -24.33
N PHE A 654 -18.21 -9.82 -24.98
CA PHE A 654 -17.23 -10.82 -24.55
C PHE A 654 -16.92 -11.78 -25.69
N VAL A 655 -15.64 -11.96 -25.94
CA VAL A 655 -15.19 -13.03 -26.82
C VAL A 655 -15.05 -14.27 -25.95
N ASP A 656 -15.90 -15.24 -26.19
CA ASP A 656 -15.80 -16.55 -25.58
C ASP A 656 -14.50 -17.22 -26.00
N GLY A 657 -13.72 -17.64 -25.06
CA GLY A 657 -12.66 -18.58 -25.30
C GLY A 657 -11.43 -18.08 -26.04
N VAL A 658 -10.75 -17.06 -25.57
CA VAL A 658 -9.35 -16.92 -25.91
C VAL A 658 -8.56 -17.96 -25.11
N HIS A 659 -8.25 -19.05 -25.78
CA HIS A 659 -7.39 -20.08 -25.25
C HIS A 659 -5.95 -19.62 -25.32
N ALA A 660 -5.35 -19.30 -24.20
CA ALA A 660 -3.92 -19.17 -24.13
C ALA A 660 -3.38 -20.37 -23.35
N GLU A 661 -2.53 -21.15 -23.99
CA GLU A 661 -1.91 -22.33 -23.39
C GLU A 661 -1.04 -22.02 -22.16
N SER A 662 -0.69 -20.73 -21.95
CA SER A 662 0.20 -20.29 -20.90
C SER A 662 -0.49 -19.62 -19.73
N ALA A 663 -1.81 -19.68 -19.60
CA ALA A 663 -2.45 -18.60 -18.99
C ALA A 663 -3.26 -18.85 -17.82
N ALA A 664 -3.51 -19.24 -16.97
CA ALA A 664 -4.31 -18.95 -15.78
C ALA A 664 -3.64 -17.89 -14.87
N HIS A 665 -3.54 -16.69 -15.38
CA HIS A 665 -2.67 -15.72 -14.75
C HIS A 665 -3.47 -14.70 -13.96
N TYR A 666 -3.29 -14.81 -12.71
CA TYR A 666 -3.84 -13.97 -11.71
C TYR A 666 -2.70 -13.25 -10.99
N LEU A 667 -2.64 -11.93 -11.08
CA LEU A 667 -1.75 -11.16 -10.23
C LEU A 667 -2.30 -11.21 -8.81
N PRO A 668 -1.61 -11.82 -7.91
CA PRO A 668 -2.11 -11.90 -6.57
C PRO A 668 -2.07 -10.51 -5.96
N TRP A 669 -3.17 -10.13 -5.42
CA TRP A 669 -3.32 -9.06 -4.49
C TRP A 669 -2.26 -9.10 -3.36
N ARG A 670 -1.54 -10.17 -3.13
CA ARG A 670 -0.38 -10.26 -2.22
C ARG A 670 0.86 -9.49 -2.66
N LYS A 671 1.09 -9.30 -3.96
CA LYS A 671 2.20 -8.44 -4.43
C LYS A 671 2.01 -6.97 -4.04
N LEU A 672 0.84 -6.60 -3.63
CA LEU A 672 0.45 -5.22 -3.38
C LEU A 672 0.45 -4.85 -1.91
N GLY A 673 0.40 -5.83 -1.04
CA GLY A 673 0.47 -5.64 0.38
C GLY A 673 1.67 -6.36 0.94
N SER A 674 2.80 -5.72 1.02
CA SER A 674 3.81 -5.89 2.07
C SER A 674 4.11 -7.32 2.61
N GLN A 675 3.88 -8.40 1.86
CA GLN A 675 4.38 -9.71 2.27
C GLN A 675 5.79 -9.89 1.71
N PRO A 676 6.83 -10.03 2.54
CA PRO A 676 8.14 -10.40 2.06
C PRO A 676 8.05 -11.78 1.39
N GLU A 677 8.80 -11.97 0.31
CA GLU A 677 8.91 -13.24 -0.43
C GLU A 677 9.30 -14.44 0.46
N ASN A 678 9.81 -14.18 1.66
CA ASN A 678 10.23 -15.14 2.68
C ASN A 678 9.23 -15.32 3.83
N SER A 679 7.96 -14.99 3.67
CA SER A 679 6.98 -15.29 4.71
C SER A 679 6.79 -16.81 4.83
N LYS A 680 6.55 -17.33 6.04
CA LYS A 680 6.21 -18.75 6.26
C LYS A 680 5.07 -19.20 5.35
N THR A 681 4.16 -18.30 5.00
CA THR A 681 3.06 -18.54 4.06
C THR A 681 3.55 -18.78 2.63
N ALA A 682 4.57 -18.04 2.16
CA ALA A 682 5.18 -18.29 0.86
C ALA A 682 5.94 -19.63 0.85
N GLN A 683 6.64 -19.95 1.93
CA GLN A 683 7.32 -21.23 2.10
C GLN A 683 6.36 -22.43 2.15
N VAL A 684 5.21 -22.28 2.82
CA VAL A 684 4.17 -23.31 2.85
C VAL A 684 3.58 -23.50 1.45
N LEU A 685 3.26 -22.43 0.76
CA LEU A 685 2.73 -22.51 -0.62
C LEU A 685 3.74 -23.15 -1.59
N THR A 686 5.06 -22.95 -1.37
CA THR A 686 6.11 -23.57 -2.18
C THR A 686 6.26 -25.07 -1.85
N ARG A 687 6.26 -25.45 -0.57
CA ARG A 687 6.31 -26.86 -0.15
C ARG A 687 5.15 -27.71 -0.67
N TRP A 688 3.96 -27.12 -0.81
CA TRP A 688 2.77 -27.82 -1.29
C TRP A 688 2.72 -27.97 -2.83
N GLY A 689 3.60 -27.27 -3.54
CA GLY A 689 3.77 -27.42 -5.00
C GLY A 689 4.78 -28.50 -5.40
N GLU A 690 5.57 -28.98 -4.44
CA GLU A 690 6.61 -29.98 -4.68
C GLU A 690 6.20 -31.40 -4.27
N SER A 691 5.00 -31.61 -3.71
CA SER A 691 4.47 -32.92 -3.28
C SER A 691 3.36 -33.43 -4.19
#